data_f683506872f7f0fd53515339d99b255c
#
_entry.id   f683506872f7f0fd53515339d99b255c
#
_cell.length_a   1.000
_cell.length_b   1.000
_cell.length_c   1.000
_cell.angle_alpha   90.00
_cell.angle_beta   90.00
_cell.angle_gamma   90.00
#
_symmetry.space_group_name_H-M   'P 1'
#
loop_
_entity.id
_entity.type
_entity.pdbx_description
1 polymer ?
#
loop_
_entity_poly.entity_id
_entity_poly.type
_entity_poly.pdbx_seq_one_letter_code
_entity_poly.pdbx_strand_id
1 'polypeptide(L)'
;MISFSKPLFPRHLRIYSVLACLFVGTGVGWSQTAVPLGSGWPYRRALTVAKVTTRGPGEPMAWARFYTNSKRLPDGADLRVINSSGLVMPMKLLSVSPEDDQVTVAFETPSPGTYFACWGNPHPGPPPPELKIERGVYLRSYRFRPGGNHSPVGMLSAFEQGQVIGRQMVPNIFLGYNPFGFSRRAMLLYSGWIHIVRPGRYTFAFDVAQRGFVKLGRDILLSKTANGGMWGRVRFHRSVHLRRGWHKVVVGEICLWQPAGVSLDWIPPGQFHYHPVPPQAFAPAPRATAGRLLKLGGGYQADFTIKPEAQIFVPSDHYFQRYAFAVNVPASFAPAVRWQFSDGQRAVGLRVDHEFLTPGDYTVKVIINQGDHEFTAVRRIVVKTEMYSRFPYPPTDPAINVARLISGYQLSRLSAEQLYRGVRFFEHYSAYRGLNHWAIAWALSTGREPARQVIKTAVRLARRMEIKRQYHQAANLYLLVTRKPISRMAKAKLMGHYAVTEGDFGQDAGKALTVIEHWRKQMGHMPPAAARIAAIAECYAAVAAGNGPLAKKLARQSQGSYSDFKKAELRQGELARNVESYIDSSHFDTVRDLLNRWDLEFPDAIVQGFTRMERMKLMAAMGHLTVAGRMGMAFVKACPDSFYAAEILHRSSKYFKSAGHRTLAMLAQAMLKKNYPESPYAQGH
;
A
#
# COMPACT_ATOMS: atom_id res chain seq x y z
N MET A 1 -41.17 11.62 -49.49
CA MET A 1 -42.25 10.67 -49.85
C MET A 1 -42.63 9.90 -48.64
N ILE A 2 -43.87 10.02 -48.24
CA ILE A 2 -44.76 9.15 -47.47
C ILE A 2 -44.39 9.09 -45.99
N SER A 3 -44.98 9.80 -45.06
CA SER A 3 -46.38 10.15 -44.70
C SER A 3 -47.10 9.10 -43.81
N PHE A 4 -47.60 9.63 -42.68
CA PHE A 4 -48.75 9.22 -41.86
C PHE A 4 -48.54 8.13 -40.82
N SER A 5 -49.12 8.16 -39.61
CA SER A 5 -50.21 9.00 -39.04
C SER A 5 -50.36 8.71 -37.54
N LYS A 6 -50.83 9.72 -36.80
CA LYS A 6 -51.47 9.54 -35.48
C LYS A 6 -52.92 9.04 -35.66
N PRO A 7 -53.56 8.48 -34.63
CA PRO A 7 -54.78 9.11 -34.10
C PRO A 7 -54.77 9.15 -32.54
N LEU A 8 -55.17 10.26 -31.94
CA LEU A 8 -56.49 10.76 -31.57
C LEU A 8 -57.20 10.01 -30.42
N PHE A 9 -57.33 10.79 -29.34
CA PHE A 9 -58.18 10.54 -28.15
C PHE A 9 -59.65 10.37 -28.47
N PRO A 10 -60.42 9.85 -27.46
CA PRO A 10 -61.54 10.68 -26.98
C PRO A 10 -61.61 10.84 -25.45
N ARG A 11 -62.08 12.00 -25.08
CA ARG A 11 -62.62 12.41 -23.77
C ARG A 11 -64.03 11.82 -23.56
N HIS A 12 -64.31 11.34 -22.33
CA HIS A 12 -65.65 11.40 -21.67
C HIS A 12 -65.42 11.31 -20.16
N LEU A 13 -65.81 12.20 -19.46
CA LEU A 13 -67.04 12.63 -18.78
C LEU A 13 -67.00 12.23 -17.27
N ARG A 14 -67.15 13.26 -16.48
CA ARG A 14 -67.32 13.28 -15.03
C ARG A 14 -68.54 12.58 -14.53
N ILE A 15 -68.47 11.84 -13.43
CA ILE A 15 -69.54 11.66 -12.46
C ILE A 15 -69.00 11.81 -11.09
N TYR A 16 -69.46 12.81 -10.34
CA TYR A 16 -69.24 12.95 -8.92
C TYR A 16 -70.18 12.01 -8.17
N SER A 17 -69.62 11.15 -7.30
CA SER A 17 -70.40 10.49 -6.26
C SER A 17 -69.67 10.73 -4.94
N VAL A 18 -70.24 11.61 -4.14
CA VAL A 18 -69.88 11.82 -2.74
C VAL A 18 -70.36 10.61 -1.95
N LEU A 19 -69.43 9.75 -1.49
CA LEU A 19 -69.70 8.77 -0.45
C LEU A 19 -68.83 9.16 0.77
N ALA A 20 -69.50 9.75 1.76
CA ALA A 20 -68.94 9.97 3.09
C ALA A 20 -68.82 8.59 3.79
N CYS A 21 -67.66 7.97 3.74
CA CYS A 21 -67.34 6.86 4.64
C CYS A 21 -66.70 7.39 5.90
N LEU A 22 -67.44 7.32 6.99
CA LEU A 22 -66.92 7.37 8.35
C LEU A 22 -65.82 6.29 8.51
N PHE A 23 -64.56 6.67 8.41
CA PHE A 23 -63.46 5.86 8.90
C PHE A 23 -63.42 6.04 10.42
N VAL A 24 -64.00 5.11 11.11
CA VAL A 24 -63.64 4.78 12.50
C VAL A 24 -62.17 4.37 12.45
N GLY A 25 -61.32 5.24 12.90
CA GLY A 25 -59.87 4.97 13.04
C GLY A 25 -59.65 3.86 14.05
N THR A 26 -59.62 2.62 13.61
CA THR A 26 -58.94 1.58 14.34
C THR A 26 -57.44 1.88 14.15
N GLY A 27 -56.88 2.63 15.10
CA GLY A 27 -55.44 2.72 15.29
C GLY A 27 -54.92 1.30 15.47
N VAL A 28 -54.43 0.71 14.38
CA VAL A 28 -53.52 -0.44 14.52
C VAL A 28 -52.27 0.13 15.18
N GLY A 29 -52.33 0.23 16.48
CA GLY A 29 -51.18 0.37 17.32
C GLY A 29 -50.32 -0.87 17.01
N TRP A 30 -49.23 -0.66 16.31
CA TRP A 30 -48.18 -1.64 16.25
C TRP A 30 -47.72 -1.85 17.68
N SER A 31 -48.27 -2.89 18.34
CA SER A 31 -47.75 -3.31 19.63
C SER A 31 -46.30 -3.71 19.37
N GLN A 32 -45.37 -2.83 19.71
CA GLN A 32 -43.96 -3.16 19.77
C GLN A 32 -43.84 -4.29 20.78
N THR A 33 -43.81 -5.51 20.27
CA THR A 33 -43.60 -6.68 21.12
C THR A 33 -42.29 -6.51 21.83
N ALA A 34 -42.35 -6.29 23.16
CA ALA A 34 -41.15 -6.27 24.00
C ALA A 34 -40.45 -7.62 23.81
N VAL A 35 -39.28 -7.61 23.22
CA VAL A 35 -38.44 -8.82 23.12
C VAL A 35 -37.81 -9.01 24.50
N PRO A 36 -38.16 -10.06 25.25
CA PRO A 36 -37.55 -10.30 26.54
C PRO A 36 -36.03 -10.33 26.41
N LEU A 37 -35.34 -9.70 27.34
CA LEU A 37 -33.87 -9.75 27.43
C LEU A 37 -33.44 -11.22 27.49
N GLY A 38 -33.16 -11.83 26.37
CA GLY A 38 -32.69 -13.21 26.35
C GLY A 38 -33.24 -14.12 25.28
N SER A 39 -34.46 -13.90 24.79
CA SER A 39 -35.05 -14.82 23.83
C SER A 39 -34.53 -14.58 22.40
N GLY A 40 -33.85 -15.56 21.83
CA GLY A 40 -33.48 -15.57 20.40
C GLY A 40 -32.18 -14.89 20.03
N TRP A 41 -31.61 -14.01 20.83
CA TRP A 41 -30.34 -13.33 20.54
C TRP A 41 -29.26 -13.69 21.56
N PRO A 42 -28.39 -14.68 21.27
CA PRO A 42 -27.42 -15.16 22.23
C PRO A 42 -26.28 -14.19 22.57
N TYR A 43 -26.01 -13.23 21.73
CA TYR A 43 -24.92 -12.26 21.94
C TYR A 43 -25.46 -10.87 22.15
N ARG A 44 -24.85 -10.13 23.09
CA ARG A 44 -25.19 -8.73 23.36
C ARG A 44 -24.02 -7.88 23.81
N ARG A 45 -24.09 -6.55 23.58
CA ARG A 45 -23.22 -5.53 24.16
C ARG A 45 -24.03 -4.41 24.76
N ALA A 46 -23.64 -3.98 25.94
CA ALA A 46 -24.17 -2.74 26.48
C ALA A 46 -23.69 -1.54 25.65
N LEU A 47 -24.60 -0.64 25.36
CA LEU A 47 -24.36 0.64 24.68
C LEU A 47 -24.73 1.76 25.66
N THR A 48 -23.73 2.38 26.28
CA THR A 48 -23.97 3.46 27.26
C THR A 48 -24.05 4.80 26.57
N VAL A 49 -25.17 5.49 26.70
CA VAL A 49 -25.44 6.83 26.20
C VAL A 49 -25.38 7.81 27.37
N ALA A 50 -24.33 8.63 27.44
CA ALA A 50 -24.08 9.51 28.59
C ALA A 50 -25.04 10.70 28.67
N LYS A 51 -25.34 11.34 27.52
CA LYS A 51 -26.26 12.48 27.45
C LYS A 51 -26.86 12.56 26.04
N VAL A 52 -28.16 12.81 26.01
CA VAL A 52 -28.88 13.06 24.74
C VAL A 52 -29.15 14.56 24.64
N THR A 53 -28.64 15.20 23.58
CA THR A 53 -29.00 16.57 23.27
C THR A 53 -30.22 16.59 22.38
N THR A 54 -31.37 16.94 22.91
CA THR A 54 -32.65 16.98 22.18
C THR A 54 -32.88 18.28 21.41
N ARG A 55 -31.90 19.17 21.34
CA ARG A 55 -32.04 20.49 20.68
C ARG A 55 -31.66 20.41 19.22
N GLY A 56 -32.63 20.32 18.33
CA GLY A 56 -32.47 20.38 16.89
C GLY A 56 -33.53 19.56 16.17
N PRO A 57 -33.61 19.62 14.83
CA PRO A 57 -34.55 18.84 14.05
C PRO A 57 -34.22 17.35 14.10
N GLY A 58 -35.25 16.52 14.08
CA GLY A 58 -35.15 15.07 14.14
C GLY A 58 -35.33 14.49 15.56
N GLU A 59 -35.43 13.18 15.63
CA GLU A 59 -35.65 12.42 16.86
C GLU A 59 -34.35 12.29 17.67
N PRO A 60 -34.42 12.15 19.02
CA PRO A 60 -33.27 11.85 19.83
C PRO A 60 -32.61 10.54 19.39
N MET A 61 -31.34 10.59 19.06
CA MET A 61 -30.62 9.43 18.56
C MET A 61 -29.17 9.38 19.07
N ALA A 62 -28.63 8.18 19.16
CA ALA A 62 -27.21 7.93 19.33
C ALA A 62 -26.68 6.98 18.25
N TRP A 63 -25.37 6.88 18.13
CA TRP A 63 -24.76 5.89 17.27
C TRP A 63 -23.67 5.14 18.02
N ALA A 64 -23.51 3.87 17.70
CA ALA A 64 -22.49 2.99 18.26
C ALA A 64 -21.70 2.29 17.16
N ARG A 65 -20.43 2.05 17.44
CA ARG A 65 -19.56 1.22 16.59
C ARG A 65 -18.95 0.13 17.45
N PHE A 66 -19.11 -1.12 17.04
CA PHE A 66 -18.62 -2.26 17.81
C PHE A 66 -18.36 -3.47 16.89
N TYR A 67 -17.63 -4.45 17.42
CA TYR A 67 -17.37 -5.71 16.75
C TYR A 67 -18.33 -6.78 17.22
N THR A 68 -18.73 -7.67 16.30
CA THR A 68 -19.68 -8.76 16.54
C THR A 68 -19.02 -10.13 16.70
N ASN A 69 -17.69 -10.20 16.57
CA ASN A 69 -16.87 -11.41 16.71
C ASN A 69 -17.32 -12.54 15.74
N SER A 70 -17.63 -12.19 14.50
CA SER A 70 -18.10 -13.10 13.43
C SER A 70 -19.33 -13.93 13.81
N LYS A 71 -20.20 -13.40 14.69
CA LYS A 71 -21.39 -14.09 15.20
C LYS A 71 -22.71 -13.52 14.68
N ARG A 72 -22.66 -12.48 13.83
CA ARG A 72 -23.84 -11.91 13.17
C ARG A 72 -24.05 -12.52 11.78
N LEU A 73 -25.26 -12.35 11.23
CA LEU A 73 -25.50 -12.59 9.81
C LEU A 73 -24.69 -11.60 8.95
N PRO A 74 -24.26 -11.99 7.74
CA PRO A 74 -23.39 -11.16 6.88
C PRO A 74 -23.94 -9.76 6.58
N ASP A 75 -25.25 -9.65 6.35
CA ASP A 75 -25.97 -8.42 6.06
C ASP A 75 -26.39 -7.62 7.31
N GLY A 76 -26.22 -8.20 8.51
CA GLY A 76 -26.64 -7.63 9.79
C GLY A 76 -28.14 -7.68 10.04
N ALA A 77 -28.89 -8.50 9.32
CA ALA A 77 -30.34 -8.63 9.47
C ALA A 77 -30.75 -9.07 10.89
N ASP A 78 -29.87 -9.74 11.62
CA ASP A 78 -30.07 -10.18 13.01
C ASP A 78 -29.71 -9.11 14.06
N LEU A 79 -29.30 -7.91 13.67
CA LEU A 79 -28.99 -6.87 14.64
C LEU A 79 -30.26 -6.20 15.16
N ARG A 80 -30.35 -6.04 16.48
CA ARG A 80 -31.38 -5.27 17.17
C ARG A 80 -30.74 -4.40 18.24
N VAL A 81 -31.30 -3.23 18.48
CA VAL A 81 -30.99 -2.41 19.66
C VAL A 81 -32.22 -2.40 20.52
N ILE A 82 -32.07 -2.75 21.80
CA ILE A 82 -33.15 -2.73 22.78
C ILE A 82 -32.80 -1.78 23.93
N ASN A 83 -33.81 -1.19 24.58
CA ASN A 83 -33.62 -0.45 25.82
C ASN A 83 -33.54 -1.42 27.03
N SER A 84 -33.42 -0.86 28.23
CA SER A 84 -33.36 -1.63 29.48
C SER A 84 -34.62 -2.43 29.79
N SER A 85 -35.78 -2.06 29.25
CA SER A 85 -37.04 -2.80 29.39
C SER A 85 -37.26 -3.89 28.31
N GLY A 86 -36.31 -4.05 27.36
CA GLY A 86 -36.39 -5.01 26.28
C GLY A 86 -37.15 -4.54 25.04
N LEU A 87 -37.57 -3.29 24.99
CA LEU A 87 -38.22 -2.72 23.82
C LEU A 87 -37.24 -2.50 22.68
N VAL A 88 -37.57 -3.00 21.49
CA VAL A 88 -36.77 -2.78 20.27
C VAL A 88 -36.84 -1.32 19.82
N MET A 89 -35.69 -0.70 19.72
CA MET A 89 -35.56 0.69 19.32
C MET A 89 -35.54 0.86 17.80
N PRO A 90 -36.15 1.91 17.25
CA PRO A 90 -35.93 2.29 15.87
C PRO A 90 -34.43 2.43 15.60
N MET A 91 -33.94 1.80 14.52
CA MET A 91 -32.51 1.79 14.25
C MET A 91 -32.21 1.80 12.75
N LYS A 92 -30.98 2.16 12.42
CA LYS A 92 -30.46 2.12 11.05
C LYS A 92 -29.02 1.63 11.06
N LEU A 93 -28.72 0.65 10.22
CA LEU A 93 -27.34 0.22 9.97
C LEU A 93 -26.64 1.27 9.12
N LEU A 94 -25.65 1.95 9.69
CA LEU A 94 -24.86 2.96 9.01
C LEU A 94 -23.66 2.35 8.26
N SER A 95 -23.10 1.25 8.81
CA SER A 95 -22.03 0.50 8.18
C SER A 95 -22.14 -0.96 8.60
N VAL A 96 -22.19 -1.83 7.62
CA VAL A 96 -22.14 -3.29 7.75
C VAL A 96 -21.47 -3.85 6.50
N SER A 97 -20.55 -4.79 6.65
CA SER A 97 -19.86 -5.45 5.55
C SER A 97 -19.68 -6.93 5.90
N PRO A 98 -19.85 -7.85 4.95
CA PRO A 98 -19.55 -9.26 5.18
C PRO A 98 -18.09 -9.52 5.56
N GLU A 99 -17.18 -8.69 5.04
CA GLU A 99 -15.72 -8.83 5.23
C GLU A 99 -15.25 -8.20 6.55
N ASP A 100 -16.02 -7.27 7.13
CA ASP A 100 -15.66 -6.57 8.37
C ASP A 100 -16.67 -6.90 9.47
N ASP A 101 -16.17 -7.40 10.58
CA ASP A 101 -17.00 -7.66 11.77
C ASP A 101 -17.40 -6.40 12.54
N GLN A 102 -16.87 -5.26 12.16
CA GLN A 102 -17.25 -3.98 12.73
C GLN A 102 -18.56 -3.49 12.13
N VAL A 103 -19.52 -3.18 12.99
CA VAL A 103 -20.77 -2.57 12.59
C VAL A 103 -20.90 -1.17 13.17
N THR A 104 -21.60 -0.30 12.46
CA THR A 104 -22.01 0.99 12.98
C THR A 104 -23.53 1.08 12.90
N VAL A 105 -24.17 1.30 14.01
CA VAL A 105 -25.63 1.42 14.12
C VAL A 105 -26.00 2.78 14.70
N ALA A 106 -27.00 3.43 14.13
CA ALA A 106 -27.70 4.54 14.76
C ALA A 106 -29.04 4.02 15.30
N PHE A 107 -29.45 4.54 16.43
CA PHE A 107 -30.68 4.09 17.10
C PHE A 107 -31.32 5.24 17.90
N GLU A 108 -32.61 5.16 18.08
CA GLU A 108 -33.36 6.12 18.87
C GLU A 108 -33.02 6.01 20.36
N THR A 109 -32.84 7.17 21.00
CA THR A 109 -32.45 7.26 22.42
C THR A 109 -33.31 8.31 23.14
N PRO A 110 -34.56 8.00 23.52
CA PRO A 110 -35.45 8.93 24.18
C PRO A 110 -34.89 9.45 25.53
N SER A 111 -34.00 8.67 26.15
CA SER A 111 -33.35 9.05 27.43
C SER A 111 -31.91 8.61 27.46
N PRO A 112 -31.03 9.27 28.27
CA PRO A 112 -29.72 8.75 28.61
C PRO A 112 -29.85 7.39 29.34
N GLY A 113 -28.83 6.52 29.18
CA GLY A 113 -28.85 5.23 29.88
C GLY A 113 -28.16 4.12 29.10
N THR A 114 -28.45 2.90 29.50
CA THR A 114 -27.89 1.71 28.89
C THR A 114 -28.92 1.08 27.96
N TYR A 115 -28.48 0.91 26.71
CA TYR A 115 -29.15 0.13 25.68
C TYR A 115 -28.33 -1.12 25.39
N PHE A 116 -28.89 -2.09 24.67
CA PHE A 116 -28.16 -3.31 24.30
C PHE A 116 -28.26 -3.57 22.81
N ALA A 117 -27.13 -3.69 22.15
CA ALA A 117 -27.07 -4.29 20.82
C ALA A 117 -27.08 -5.80 20.97
N CYS A 118 -27.98 -6.48 20.26
CA CYS A 118 -28.20 -7.92 20.30
C CYS A 118 -28.06 -8.52 18.90
N TRP A 119 -27.46 -9.72 18.78
CA TRP A 119 -27.27 -10.42 17.50
C TRP A 119 -27.06 -11.93 17.68
N GLY A 120 -26.90 -12.65 16.56
CA GLY A 120 -26.65 -14.10 16.53
C GLY A 120 -27.92 -14.92 16.40
N ASN A 121 -29.07 -14.32 16.08
CA ASN A 121 -30.29 -15.04 15.77
C ASN A 121 -30.31 -15.45 14.28
N PRO A 122 -30.29 -16.76 13.97
CA PRO A 122 -30.36 -17.22 12.57
C PRO A 122 -31.71 -16.92 11.89
N HIS A 123 -32.77 -16.70 12.69
CA HIS A 123 -34.12 -16.40 12.21
C HIS A 123 -34.65 -15.11 12.84
N PRO A 124 -34.12 -13.94 12.47
CA PRO A 124 -34.35 -12.70 13.21
C PRO A 124 -35.75 -12.10 13.11
N GLY A 125 -36.65 -12.68 12.33
CA GLY A 125 -37.98 -12.14 12.08
C GLY A 125 -37.96 -10.80 11.31
N PRO A 126 -39.03 -10.00 11.38
CA PRO A 126 -39.09 -8.74 10.65
C PRO A 126 -38.04 -7.74 11.11
N PRO A 127 -37.57 -6.84 10.22
CA PRO A 127 -36.59 -5.81 10.57
C PRO A 127 -37.14 -4.87 11.65
N PRO A 128 -36.25 -4.25 12.46
CA PRO A 128 -36.67 -3.23 13.41
C PRO A 128 -37.22 -2.01 12.68
N PRO A 129 -38.04 -1.16 13.37
CA PRO A 129 -38.48 0.11 12.80
C PRO A 129 -37.31 0.92 12.29
N GLU A 130 -37.45 1.54 11.12
CA GLU A 130 -36.36 2.35 10.53
C GLU A 130 -36.25 3.71 11.23
N LEU A 131 -35.07 4.02 11.72
CA LEU A 131 -34.74 5.34 12.26
C LEU A 131 -34.58 6.35 11.10
N LYS A 132 -35.33 7.44 11.09
CA LYS A 132 -35.13 8.58 10.21
C LYS A 132 -33.97 9.43 10.72
N ILE A 133 -32.86 9.47 9.99
CA ILE A 133 -31.65 10.22 10.38
C ILE A 133 -31.71 11.60 9.75
N GLU A 134 -31.93 12.62 10.57
CA GLU A 134 -31.96 14.03 10.13
C GLU A 134 -30.84 14.88 10.76
N ARG A 135 -30.11 14.35 11.72
CA ARG A 135 -29.05 15.06 12.48
C ARG A 135 -27.63 14.63 12.09
N GLY A 136 -26.69 15.54 12.39
CA GLY A 136 -25.26 15.32 12.22
C GLY A 136 -24.83 15.40 10.77
N VAL A 137 -23.61 14.91 10.51
CA VAL A 137 -23.05 14.79 9.16
C VAL A 137 -23.04 13.32 8.76
N TYR A 138 -23.86 12.98 7.80
CA TYR A 138 -24.03 11.65 7.28
C TYR A 138 -23.31 11.52 5.96
N LEU A 139 -22.22 10.77 5.93
CA LEU A 139 -21.43 10.50 4.74
C LEU A 139 -21.95 9.27 4.02
N ARG A 140 -22.18 9.42 2.72
CA ARG A 140 -22.44 8.32 1.78
C ARG A 140 -21.35 8.32 0.72
N SER A 141 -20.78 7.15 0.44
CA SER A 141 -19.89 6.90 -0.68
C SER A 141 -20.65 6.15 -1.77
N TYR A 142 -20.41 6.55 -3.00
CA TYR A 142 -21.11 6.00 -4.17
C TYR A 142 -20.11 5.36 -5.12
N ARG A 143 -20.57 4.35 -5.84
CA ARG A 143 -19.80 3.77 -6.94
C ARG A 143 -19.55 4.84 -7.99
N PHE A 144 -18.27 5.06 -8.30
CA PHE A 144 -17.88 6.04 -9.30
C PHE A 144 -18.42 5.64 -10.69
N ARG A 145 -19.02 6.61 -11.38
CA ARG A 145 -19.45 6.50 -12.78
C ARG A 145 -18.72 7.58 -13.58
N PRO A 146 -17.94 7.22 -14.62
CA PRO A 146 -17.35 8.20 -15.52
C PRO A 146 -18.46 8.82 -16.39
N GLY A 147 -18.33 10.10 -16.63
CA GLY A 147 -19.29 10.88 -17.45
C GLY A 147 -20.27 11.69 -16.59
N GLY A 148 -20.89 12.65 -17.20
CA GLY A 148 -21.87 13.54 -16.59
C GLY A 148 -21.51 15.01 -16.73
N ASN A 149 -22.53 15.83 -16.68
CA ASN A 149 -22.41 17.27 -16.66
C ASN A 149 -21.69 17.72 -15.40
N HIS A 150 -20.63 18.50 -15.55
CA HIS A 150 -19.81 18.99 -14.45
C HIS A 150 -20.44 20.18 -13.70
N SER A 151 -21.63 20.58 -14.09
CA SER A 151 -22.38 21.59 -13.34
C SER A 151 -22.82 21.07 -11.96
N PRO A 152 -23.06 21.94 -10.99
CA PRO A 152 -23.54 21.54 -9.67
C PRO A 152 -24.81 20.70 -9.72
N VAL A 153 -25.73 21.01 -10.64
CA VAL A 153 -26.97 20.24 -10.86
C VAL A 153 -26.66 18.86 -11.43
N GLY A 154 -25.75 18.76 -12.38
CA GLY A 154 -25.31 17.48 -12.95
C GLY A 154 -24.59 16.61 -11.92
N MET A 155 -23.79 17.22 -11.02
CA MET A 155 -23.19 16.49 -9.90
C MET A 155 -24.25 15.95 -8.93
N LEU A 156 -25.27 16.74 -8.58
CA LEU A 156 -26.38 16.28 -7.74
C LEU A 156 -27.11 15.09 -8.37
N SER A 157 -27.43 15.18 -9.65
CA SER A 157 -28.07 14.10 -10.40
C SER A 157 -27.24 12.82 -10.41
N ALA A 158 -25.91 12.94 -10.51
CA ALA A 158 -25.02 11.79 -10.44
C ALA A 158 -25.09 11.08 -9.08
N PHE A 159 -25.26 11.81 -8.00
CA PHE A 159 -25.47 11.21 -6.67
C PHE A 159 -26.85 10.56 -6.52
N GLU A 160 -27.90 11.17 -7.08
CA GLU A 160 -29.27 10.63 -7.05
C GLU A 160 -29.38 9.31 -7.78
N GLN A 161 -28.67 9.16 -8.90
CA GLN A 161 -28.62 7.95 -9.72
C GLN A 161 -27.52 6.98 -9.28
N GLY A 162 -26.67 7.36 -8.30
CA GLY A 162 -25.51 6.61 -7.88
C GLY A 162 -25.85 5.42 -6.98
N GLN A 163 -25.13 4.32 -7.16
CA GLN A 163 -25.19 3.18 -6.25
C GLN A 163 -24.37 3.47 -5.00
N VAL A 164 -25.00 3.45 -3.82
CA VAL A 164 -24.31 3.62 -2.53
C VAL A 164 -23.48 2.37 -2.23
N ILE A 165 -22.18 2.54 -1.98
CA ILE A 165 -21.24 1.47 -1.60
C ILE A 165 -20.88 1.50 -0.11
N GLY A 166 -21.18 2.61 0.57
CA GLY A 166 -20.91 2.72 2.00
C GLY A 166 -21.51 3.97 2.60
N ARG A 167 -21.73 3.94 3.91
CA ARG A 167 -22.32 5.03 4.67
C ARG A 167 -21.83 5.05 6.11
N GLN A 168 -21.64 6.23 6.69
CA GLN A 168 -21.28 6.41 8.10
C GLN A 168 -21.59 7.81 8.62
N MET A 169 -21.67 7.98 9.92
CA MET A 169 -21.63 9.27 10.57
C MET A 169 -20.18 9.74 10.74
N VAL A 170 -19.89 10.98 10.34
CA VAL A 170 -18.59 11.64 10.54
C VAL A 170 -18.77 12.89 11.40
N PRO A 171 -17.76 13.30 12.19
CA PRO A 171 -17.89 14.40 13.12
C PRO A 171 -18.06 15.76 12.44
N ASN A 172 -17.47 15.95 11.26
CA ASN A 172 -17.53 17.18 10.47
C ASN A 172 -17.26 16.89 9.00
N ILE A 173 -17.28 17.92 8.16
CA ILE A 173 -16.91 17.85 6.74
C ILE A 173 -15.45 18.27 6.61
N PHE A 174 -14.58 17.38 7.02
CA PHE A 174 -13.13 17.51 6.94
C PHE A 174 -12.53 16.11 6.81
N LEU A 175 -12.34 15.64 5.57
CA LEU A 175 -11.92 14.27 5.31
C LEU A 175 -11.05 14.21 4.05
N GLY A 176 -9.91 13.54 4.14
CA GLY A 176 -8.93 13.41 3.06
C GLY A 176 -8.95 12.05 2.34
N TYR A 177 -10.03 11.25 2.44
CA TYR A 177 -10.07 9.91 1.86
C TYR A 177 -11.51 9.37 1.72
N ASN A 178 -11.67 8.29 0.95
CA ASN A 178 -12.90 7.54 0.88
C ASN A 178 -12.88 6.36 1.88
N PRO A 179 -13.70 6.36 2.95
CA PRO A 179 -13.68 5.27 3.93
C PRO A 179 -14.21 3.93 3.42
N PHE A 180 -14.78 3.87 2.22
CA PHE A 180 -15.49 2.71 1.68
C PHE A 180 -14.92 2.20 0.35
N GLY A 181 -13.68 2.51 0.03
CA GLY A 181 -13.06 2.09 -1.21
C GLY A 181 -11.87 2.96 -1.58
N PHE A 182 -11.54 2.95 -2.87
CA PHE A 182 -10.45 3.78 -3.36
C PHE A 182 -10.77 5.27 -3.22
N SER A 183 -9.82 6.08 -2.79
CA SER A 183 -9.97 7.53 -2.73
C SER A 183 -9.92 8.18 -4.11
N ARG A 184 -9.26 7.55 -5.08
CA ARG A 184 -9.37 7.94 -6.50
C ARG A 184 -10.64 7.31 -7.09
N ARG A 185 -11.27 8.00 -8.03
CA ARG A 185 -12.57 7.59 -8.60
C ARG A 185 -13.64 7.40 -7.51
N ALA A 186 -13.73 8.38 -6.63
CA ALA A 186 -14.66 8.40 -5.52
C ALA A 186 -15.75 9.46 -5.71
N MET A 187 -16.95 9.15 -5.23
CA MET A 187 -18.06 10.08 -5.12
C MET A 187 -18.55 10.08 -3.69
N LEU A 188 -18.40 11.19 -2.98
CA LEU A 188 -18.71 11.34 -1.58
C LEU A 188 -19.77 12.41 -1.38
N LEU A 189 -20.85 12.11 -0.67
CA LEU A 189 -21.91 13.04 -0.34
C LEU A 189 -22.10 13.12 1.16
N TYR A 190 -21.89 14.31 1.69
CA TYR A 190 -22.12 14.67 3.09
C TYR A 190 -23.46 15.35 3.21
N SER A 191 -24.28 14.97 4.18
CA SER A 191 -25.55 15.61 4.45
C SER A 191 -25.75 15.75 5.96
N GLY A 192 -26.29 16.89 6.37
CA GLY A 192 -26.51 17.19 7.78
C GLY A 192 -27.09 18.56 8.01
N TRP A 193 -26.97 19.04 9.24
CA TRP A 193 -27.47 20.32 9.69
C TRP A 193 -26.40 21.09 10.44
N ILE A 194 -26.23 22.38 10.08
CA ILE A 194 -25.36 23.31 10.83
C ILE A 194 -26.22 24.12 11.81
N HIS A 195 -25.85 24.15 13.06
CA HIS A 195 -26.45 24.97 14.09
C HIS A 195 -25.81 26.35 14.15
N ILE A 196 -26.58 27.35 13.82
CA ILE A 196 -26.18 28.76 13.92
C ILE A 196 -26.61 29.31 15.29
N VAL A 197 -25.63 29.56 16.13
CA VAL A 197 -25.86 30.08 17.48
C VAL A 197 -26.06 31.59 17.45
N ARG A 198 -25.20 32.32 16.74
CA ARG A 198 -25.27 33.79 16.60
C ARG A 198 -25.76 34.12 15.21
N PRO A 199 -26.89 34.83 15.03
CA PRO A 199 -27.31 35.27 13.73
C PRO A 199 -26.31 36.30 13.18
N GLY A 200 -26.14 36.35 11.87
CA GLY A 200 -25.23 37.28 11.25
C GLY A 200 -24.63 36.77 9.93
N ARG A 201 -23.62 37.50 9.47
CA ARG A 201 -22.90 37.19 8.23
C ARG A 201 -21.84 36.12 8.51
N TYR A 202 -22.00 34.96 7.87
CA TYR A 202 -21.04 33.86 7.84
C TYR A 202 -20.36 33.84 6.47
N THR A 203 -19.06 33.67 6.43
CA THR A 203 -18.34 33.43 5.18
C THR A 203 -17.89 32.00 5.16
N PHE A 204 -18.47 31.20 4.26
CA PHE A 204 -18.05 29.81 4.05
C PHE A 204 -16.95 29.73 3.02
N ALA A 205 -15.96 28.88 3.23
CA ALA A 205 -14.98 28.44 2.25
C ALA A 205 -15.10 26.95 2.04
N PHE A 206 -14.80 26.54 0.81
CA PHE A 206 -14.91 25.16 0.38
C PHE A 206 -13.63 24.76 -0.33
N ASP A 207 -12.94 23.78 0.19
CA ASP A 207 -11.80 23.18 -0.48
C ASP A 207 -12.08 21.71 -0.78
N VAL A 208 -11.82 21.31 -2.00
CA VAL A 208 -12.12 19.97 -2.50
C VAL A 208 -11.05 19.54 -3.50
N ALA A 209 -10.67 18.28 -3.46
CA ALA A 209 -9.57 17.75 -4.27
C ALA A 209 -9.73 18.00 -5.77
N GLN A 210 -10.95 17.80 -6.32
CA GLN A 210 -11.21 18.06 -7.74
C GLN A 210 -12.49 18.84 -7.97
N ARG A 211 -13.64 18.20 -7.87
CA ARG A 211 -14.94 18.80 -8.15
C ARG A 211 -15.86 18.62 -6.97
N GLY A 212 -16.70 19.60 -6.74
CA GLY A 212 -17.67 19.50 -5.66
C GLY A 212 -18.57 20.70 -5.56
N PHE A 213 -19.53 20.62 -4.63
CA PHE A 213 -20.46 21.68 -4.34
C PHE A 213 -20.84 21.71 -2.87
N VAL A 214 -21.25 22.87 -2.41
CA VAL A 214 -21.88 23.09 -1.10
C VAL A 214 -23.28 23.64 -1.33
N LYS A 215 -24.28 22.92 -0.84
CA LYS A 215 -25.68 23.37 -0.81
C LYS A 215 -26.05 23.72 0.62
N LEU A 216 -26.58 24.92 0.84
CA LEU A 216 -27.09 25.37 2.12
C LEU A 216 -28.58 25.70 1.99
N GLY A 217 -29.41 24.96 2.71
CA GLY A 217 -30.85 25.02 2.50
C GLY A 217 -31.26 24.56 1.09
N ARG A 218 -31.89 25.45 0.33
CA ARG A 218 -32.32 25.17 -1.06
C ARG A 218 -31.28 25.56 -2.08
N ASP A 219 -30.33 26.43 -1.75
CA ASP A 219 -29.43 27.08 -2.69
C ASP A 219 -28.02 26.40 -2.72
N ILE A 220 -27.45 26.40 -3.92
CA ILE A 220 -26.04 26.06 -4.08
C ILE A 220 -25.21 27.28 -3.69
N LEU A 221 -24.56 27.17 -2.55
CA LEU A 221 -23.75 28.24 -1.99
C LEU A 221 -22.40 28.38 -2.70
N LEU A 222 -21.72 27.24 -2.94
CA LEU A 222 -20.39 27.17 -3.52
C LEU A 222 -20.31 25.98 -4.48
N SER A 223 -19.49 26.11 -5.53
CA SER A 223 -19.18 24.99 -6.41
C SER A 223 -17.80 25.14 -7.03
N LYS A 224 -17.11 24.00 -7.22
CA LYS A 224 -15.90 23.86 -7.96
C LYS A 224 -16.12 22.86 -9.09
N THR A 225 -16.07 23.32 -10.31
CA THR A 225 -16.34 22.50 -11.51
C THR A 225 -15.07 22.21 -12.31
N ALA A 226 -14.02 22.99 -12.11
CA ALA A 226 -12.73 22.81 -12.77
C ALA A 226 -11.81 21.86 -12.01
N ASN A 227 -10.89 21.22 -12.75
CA ASN A 227 -9.85 20.40 -12.16
C ASN A 227 -8.76 21.29 -11.56
N GLY A 228 -8.34 20.96 -10.34
CA GLY A 228 -7.26 21.65 -9.63
C GLY A 228 -7.04 21.00 -8.28
N GLY A 229 -5.82 21.05 -7.73
CA GLY A 229 -5.50 20.43 -6.44
C GLY A 229 -6.13 21.15 -5.25
N MET A 230 -6.19 20.47 -4.10
CA MET A 230 -6.54 21.07 -2.79
C MET A 230 -5.54 22.11 -2.31
N TRP A 231 -4.31 22.08 -2.81
CA TRP A 231 -3.16 22.82 -2.30
C TRP A 231 -2.95 24.18 -2.97
N GLY A 232 -4.01 24.79 -3.48
CA GLY A 232 -3.96 26.13 -4.07
C GLY A 232 -4.58 27.19 -3.16
N ARG A 233 -4.04 28.41 -3.18
CA ARG A 233 -4.55 29.58 -2.47
C ARG A 233 -5.93 30.06 -2.95
N VAL A 234 -6.50 29.45 -3.96
CA VAL A 234 -7.82 29.81 -4.50
C VAL A 234 -8.86 29.05 -3.72
N ARG A 235 -9.39 29.71 -2.73
CA ARG A 235 -10.52 29.18 -1.94
C ARG A 235 -11.82 29.71 -2.54
N PHE A 236 -12.67 28.79 -2.92
CA PHE A 236 -14.05 29.16 -3.22
C PHE A 236 -14.70 29.58 -1.93
N HIS A 237 -15.11 30.84 -1.85
CA HIS A 237 -15.76 31.37 -0.65
C HIS A 237 -16.97 32.22 -0.99
N ARG A 238 -17.95 32.23 -0.10
CA ARG A 238 -19.15 33.04 -0.22
C ARG A 238 -19.68 33.40 1.15
N SER A 239 -20.10 34.65 1.29
CA SER A 239 -20.78 35.13 2.48
C SER A 239 -22.28 34.99 2.35
N VAL A 240 -22.93 34.62 3.44
CA VAL A 240 -24.38 34.47 3.56
C VAL A 240 -24.81 34.96 4.94
N HIS A 241 -25.97 35.60 5.01
CA HIS A 241 -26.57 35.99 6.27
C HIS A 241 -27.45 34.86 6.81
N LEU A 242 -27.12 34.32 7.97
CA LEU A 242 -27.85 33.21 8.59
C LEU A 242 -28.57 33.65 9.84
N ARG A 243 -29.81 33.17 9.99
CA ARG A 243 -30.58 33.32 11.21
C ARG A 243 -30.16 32.27 12.23
N ARG A 244 -30.40 32.54 13.51
CA ARG A 244 -30.23 31.55 14.56
C ARG A 244 -31.08 30.31 14.27
N GLY A 245 -30.51 29.13 14.50
CA GLY A 245 -31.23 27.86 14.28
C GLY A 245 -30.45 26.88 13.38
N TRP A 246 -31.16 25.88 12.90
CA TRP A 246 -30.61 24.80 12.11
C TRP A 246 -30.76 25.06 10.61
N HIS A 247 -29.65 24.89 9.87
CA HIS A 247 -29.60 25.04 8.43
C HIS A 247 -29.12 23.74 7.79
N LYS A 248 -29.91 23.20 6.88
CA LYS A 248 -29.55 21.98 6.15
C LYS A 248 -28.33 22.24 5.27
N VAL A 249 -27.33 21.35 5.34
CA VAL A 249 -26.13 21.39 4.51
C VAL A 249 -25.96 20.09 3.76
N VAL A 250 -25.60 20.19 2.47
CA VAL A 250 -25.21 19.05 1.64
C VAL A 250 -23.93 19.43 0.92
N VAL A 251 -22.91 18.59 1.02
CA VAL A 251 -21.62 18.78 0.34
C VAL A 251 -21.33 17.56 -0.49
N GLY A 252 -21.07 17.75 -1.77
CA GLY A 252 -20.71 16.69 -2.70
C GLY A 252 -19.28 16.84 -3.19
N GLU A 253 -18.59 15.72 -3.29
CA GLU A 253 -17.24 15.63 -3.86
C GLU A 253 -17.19 14.52 -4.90
N ILE A 254 -16.60 14.81 -6.07
CA ILE A 254 -16.33 13.84 -7.15
C ILE A 254 -14.86 13.89 -7.50
N CYS A 255 -14.16 12.79 -7.25
CA CYS A 255 -12.74 12.62 -7.53
C CYS A 255 -12.52 11.65 -8.69
N LEU A 256 -11.75 12.07 -9.70
CA LEU A 256 -11.42 11.28 -10.88
C LEU A 256 -10.07 10.59 -10.72
N TRP A 257 -8.99 11.38 -10.60
CA TRP A 257 -7.60 10.89 -10.53
C TRP A 257 -6.84 11.30 -9.27
N GLN A 258 -7.30 12.34 -8.57
CA GLN A 258 -6.74 12.69 -7.27
C GLN A 258 -7.43 11.93 -6.15
N PRO A 259 -6.75 11.70 -5.02
CA PRO A 259 -7.41 11.18 -3.83
C PRO A 259 -8.54 12.12 -3.38
N ALA A 260 -9.60 11.54 -2.82
CA ALA A 260 -10.68 12.31 -2.22
C ALA A 260 -10.15 13.21 -1.10
N GLY A 261 -10.68 14.43 -1.04
CA GLY A 261 -10.33 15.36 0.01
C GLY A 261 -11.27 16.56 -0.01
N VAL A 262 -11.90 16.83 1.13
CA VAL A 262 -12.85 17.91 1.29
C VAL A 262 -12.68 18.61 2.64
N SER A 263 -12.76 19.94 2.63
CA SER A 263 -12.91 20.77 3.82
C SER A 263 -14.02 21.79 3.63
N LEU A 264 -14.89 21.89 4.61
CA LEU A 264 -15.84 23.00 4.72
C LEU A 264 -15.40 23.87 5.91
N ASP A 265 -14.93 25.06 5.57
CA ASP A 265 -14.46 26.04 6.52
C ASP A 265 -15.46 27.20 6.61
N TRP A 266 -15.39 27.94 7.70
CA TRP A 266 -16.18 29.15 7.88
C TRP A 266 -15.47 30.26 8.64
N ILE A 267 -15.95 31.49 8.50
CA ILE A 267 -15.69 32.64 9.37
C ILE A 267 -17.03 33.05 9.98
N PRO A 268 -17.29 32.76 11.26
CA PRO A 268 -18.48 33.24 11.97
C PRO A 268 -18.42 34.75 12.24
N PRO A 269 -19.56 35.39 12.58
CA PRO A 269 -19.61 36.79 12.97
C PRO A 269 -18.63 37.10 14.11
N GLY A 270 -17.80 38.14 13.93
CA GLY A 270 -16.79 38.58 14.91
C GLY A 270 -15.47 37.80 14.86
N GLN A 271 -15.26 36.92 13.88
CA GLN A 271 -13.98 36.28 13.60
C GLN A 271 -13.41 36.72 12.25
N PHE A 272 -12.08 36.54 12.06
CA PHE A 272 -11.37 37.05 10.89
C PHE A 272 -10.62 35.97 10.09
N HIS A 273 -10.54 34.72 10.61
CA HIS A 273 -9.82 33.63 10.01
C HIS A 273 -10.73 32.46 9.69
N TYR A 274 -10.42 31.75 8.59
CA TYR A 274 -11.06 30.49 8.26
C TYR A 274 -10.60 29.40 9.21
N HIS A 275 -11.54 28.60 9.68
CA HIS A 275 -11.29 27.35 10.36
C HIS A 275 -12.35 26.33 9.95
N PRO A 276 -12.04 25.03 9.97
CA PRO A 276 -13.03 23.99 9.71
C PRO A 276 -14.26 24.17 10.56
N VAL A 277 -15.44 23.99 9.96
CA VAL A 277 -16.68 23.98 10.73
C VAL A 277 -16.57 22.90 11.80
N PRO A 278 -16.62 23.28 13.10
CA PRO A 278 -16.31 22.34 14.17
C PRO A 278 -17.42 21.30 14.34
N PRO A 279 -17.10 20.08 14.83
CA PRO A 279 -18.09 19.02 15.03
C PRO A 279 -19.33 19.46 15.81
N GLN A 280 -19.17 20.34 16.78
CA GLN A 280 -20.25 20.86 17.63
C GLN A 280 -21.29 21.66 16.84
N ALA A 281 -20.90 22.26 15.72
CA ALA A 281 -21.80 23.00 14.87
C ALA A 281 -22.72 22.07 14.04
N PHE A 282 -22.34 20.82 13.82
CA PHE A 282 -23.16 19.87 13.06
C PHE A 282 -24.17 19.10 13.92
N ALA A 283 -24.19 19.31 15.23
CA ALA A 283 -25.00 18.51 16.18
C ALA A 283 -24.93 17.01 15.87
N PRO A 284 -23.74 16.43 15.90
CA PRO A 284 -23.62 14.99 15.74
C PRO A 284 -24.43 14.30 16.81
N ALA A 285 -25.10 13.22 16.47
CA ALA A 285 -25.71 12.36 17.46
C ALA A 285 -24.62 11.86 18.43
N PRO A 286 -24.89 11.79 19.73
CA PRO A 286 -23.91 11.32 20.70
C PRO A 286 -23.45 9.90 20.35
N ARG A 287 -22.16 9.65 20.52
CA ARG A 287 -21.61 8.33 20.38
C ARG A 287 -21.86 7.54 21.65
N ALA A 288 -22.57 6.41 21.52
CA ALA A 288 -22.70 5.47 22.63
C ALA A 288 -21.40 4.66 22.79
N THR A 289 -21.01 4.44 24.05
CA THR A 289 -19.85 3.61 24.39
C THR A 289 -20.27 2.14 24.43
N ALA A 290 -19.62 1.32 23.62
CA ALA A 290 -19.86 -0.12 23.58
C ALA A 290 -19.08 -0.84 24.68
N GLY A 291 -19.76 -1.61 25.51
CA GLY A 291 -19.19 -2.47 26.55
C GLY A 291 -18.61 -3.77 26.02
N ARG A 292 -18.28 -4.69 26.93
CA ARG A 292 -17.80 -6.02 26.58
C ARG A 292 -18.89 -6.91 25.95
N LEU A 293 -18.47 -7.93 25.21
CA LEU A 293 -19.36 -8.98 24.70
C LEU A 293 -19.89 -9.83 25.86
N LEU A 294 -21.20 -10.07 25.85
CA LEU A 294 -21.88 -10.97 26.76
C LEU A 294 -22.63 -12.03 25.97
N LYS A 295 -22.69 -13.26 26.49
CA LYS A 295 -23.54 -14.34 25.97
C LYS A 295 -24.63 -14.66 26.98
N LEU A 296 -25.84 -14.77 26.53
CA LEU A 296 -26.96 -15.20 27.37
C LEU A 296 -26.80 -16.65 27.75
N GLY A 297 -27.13 -16.99 28.98
CA GLY A 297 -26.91 -18.35 29.54
C GLY A 297 -25.58 -18.50 30.30
N GLY A 298 -24.80 -17.41 30.41
CA GLY A 298 -23.61 -17.34 31.28
C GLY A 298 -22.29 -17.74 30.59
N GLY A 299 -21.21 -17.67 31.38
CA GLY A 299 -19.85 -18.00 30.97
C GLY A 299 -19.06 -16.80 30.40
N TYR A 300 -17.76 -16.86 30.61
CA TYR A 300 -16.81 -15.88 30.04
C TYR A 300 -16.81 -16.00 28.50
N GLN A 301 -16.85 -14.88 27.84
CA GLN A 301 -16.65 -14.80 26.40
C GLN A 301 -15.35 -14.05 26.12
N ALA A 302 -14.47 -14.70 25.34
CA ALA A 302 -13.28 -14.02 24.87
C ALA A 302 -13.68 -12.81 24.03
N ASP A 303 -13.10 -11.67 24.33
CA ASP A 303 -13.32 -10.41 23.65
C ASP A 303 -12.04 -9.60 23.63
N PHE A 304 -11.86 -8.77 22.58
CA PHE A 304 -10.68 -7.94 22.46
C PHE A 304 -10.98 -6.63 21.78
N THR A 305 -10.14 -5.65 22.00
CA THR A 305 -10.20 -4.36 21.32
C THR A 305 -9.22 -4.31 20.16
N ILE A 306 -9.58 -3.56 19.14
CA ILE A 306 -8.73 -3.27 17.98
C ILE A 306 -8.63 -1.76 17.85
N LYS A 307 -7.42 -1.23 17.85
CA LYS A 307 -7.16 0.20 17.74
C LYS A 307 -6.11 0.46 16.67
N PRO A 308 -6.45 1.24 15.62
CA PRO A 308 -5.42 1.78 14.74
C PRO A 308 -4.46 2.67 15.54
N GLU A 309 -3.16 2.38 15.49
CA GLU A 309 -2.16 3.13 16.28
C GLU A 309 -1.36 4.10 15.42
N ALA A 310 -0.79 3.60 14.32
CA ALA A 310 0.10 4.37 13.49
C ALA A 310 0.18 3.81 12.07
N GLN A 311 0.85 4.55 11.20
CA GLN A 311 1.08 4.14 9.82
C GLN A 311 2.42 4.68 9.33
N ILE A 312 3.03 4.01 8.35
CA ILE A 312 4.24 4.47 7.71
C ILE A 312 4.14 4.34 6.19
N PHE A 313 4.63 5.36 5.49
CA PHE A 313 4.70 5.33 4.03
C PHE A 313 5.76 4.34 3.55
N VAL A 314 5.42 3.54 2.54
CA VAL A 314 6.36 2.70 1.81
C VAL A 314 6.30 3.11 0.34
N PRO A 315 7.43 3.45 -0.30
CA PRO A 315 7.45 3.89 -1.69
C PRO A 315 6.72 2.93 -2.63
N SER A 316 5.97 3.47 -3.57
CA SER A 316 4.99 2.87 -4.49
C SER A 316 3.53 2.97 -4.04
N ASP A 317 3.19 4.07 -3.36
CA ASP A 317 1.83 4.44 -2.92
C ASP A 317 1.21 3.46 -1.91
N HIS A 318 2.02 2.87 -1.06
CA HIS A 318 1.57 1.93 -0.05
C HIS A 318 1.91 2.41 1.36
N TYR A 319 1.10 1.96 2.30
CA TYR A 319 1.29 2.21 3.72
C TYR A 319 1.22 0.91 4.49
N PHE A 320 2.13 0.74 5.42
CA PHE A 320 1.96 -0.22 6.47
C PHE A 320 1.08 0.41 7.55
N GLN A 321 0.23 -0.40 8.16
CA GLN A 321 -0.68 0.06 9.19
C GLN A 321 -0.53 -0.78 10.44
N ARG A 322 -0.18 -0.12 11.53
CA ARG A 322 -0.07 -0.74 12.84
C ARG A 322 -1.40 -0.65 13.60
N TYR A 323 -1.79 -1.80 14.10
CA TYR A 323 -2.92 -1.94 15.00
C TYR A 323 -2.49 -2.51 16.33
N ALA A 324 -3.02 -1.96 17.42
CA ALA A 324 -2.93 -2.56 18.75
C ALA A 324 -4.14 -3.45 18.98
N PHE A 325 -3.88 -4.64 19.49
CA PHE A 325 -4.86 -5.62 19.91
C PHE A 325 -4.72 -5.85 21.40
N ALA A 326 -5.81 -5.79 22.15
CA ALA A 326 -5.79 -6.01 23.60
C ALA A 326 -7.01 -6.81 24.01
N VAL A 327 -6.80 -7.86 24.80
CA VAL A 327 -7.89 -8.61 25.42
C VAL A 327 -8.47 -7.84 26.59
N ASN A 328 -9.77 -7.98 26.75
CA ASN A 328 -10.47 -7.44 27.90
C ASN A 328 -10.80 -8.63 28.86
N VAL A 329 -9.83 -8.93 29.70
CA VAL A 329 -9.97 -9.99 30.72
C VAL A 329 -10.16 -9.39 32.11
N PRO A 330 -10.88 -10.05 33.01
CA PRO A 330 -10.95 -9.64 34.42
C PRO A 330 -9.55 -9.61 35.05
N ALA A 331 -9.32 -8.70 36.00
CA ALA A 331 -8.02 -8.55 36.65
C ALA A 331 -7.57 -9.82 37.39
N SER A 332 -8.50 -10.69 37.78
CA SER A 332 -8.23 -11.98 38.41
C SER A 332 -7.72 -13.05 37.44
N PHE A 333 -7.73 -12.78 36.14
CA PHE A 333 -7.22 -13.64 35.10
C PHE A 333 -5.77 -13.30 34.79
N ALA A 334 -4.87 -14.25 34.90
CA ALA A 334 -3.52 -14.18 34.33
C ALA A 334 -3.37 -15.27 33.25
N PRO A 335 -4.13 -15.18 32.17
CA PRO A 335 -4.19 -16.26 31.18
C PRO A 335 -3.01 -16.19 30.21
N ALA A 336 -2.61 -17.34 29.67
CA ALA A 336 -1.78 -17.40 28.50
C ALA A 336 -2.59 -16.96 27.29
N VAL A 337 -2.25 -15.82 26.72
CA VAL A 337 -2.94 -15.24 25.57
C VAL A 337 -2.07 -15.39 24.32
N ARG A 338 -2.62 -16.04 23.29
CA ARG A 338 -1.99 -16.24 22.00
C ARG A 338 -2.83 -15.60 20.90
N TRP A 339 -2.16 -14.92 19.98
CA TRP A 339 -2.75 -14.29 18.81
C TRP A 339 -2.34 -14.98 17.52
N GLN A 340 -3.27 -15.07 16.60
CA GLN A 340 -3.05 -15.59 15.25
C GLN A 340 -3.65 -14.61 14.26
N PHE A 341 -2.86 -14.20 13.28
CA PHE A 341 -3.25 -13.32 12.19
C PHE A 341 -3.31 -14.12 10.89
N SER A 342 -4.27 -13.81 10.01
CA SER A 342 -4.43 -14.55 8.76
C SER A 342 -3.30 -14.34 7.74
N ASP A 343 -2.42 -13.38 7.96
CA ASP A 343 -1.15 -13.26 7.23
C ASP A 343 -0.08 -14.26 7.71
N GLY A 344 -0.46 -15.19 8.58
CA GLY A 344 0.39 -16.25 9.12
C GLY A 344 1.19 -15.88 10.35
N GLN A 345 1.17 -14.63 10.79
CA GLN A 345 1.92 -14.19 11.96
C GLN A 345 1.26 -14.59 13.27
N ARG A 346 2.05 -14.67 14.33
CA ARG A 346 1.61 -15.01 15.68
C ARG A 346 2.23 -14.08 16.70
N ALA A 347 1.53 -13.84 17.79
CA ALA A 347 2.04 -13.07 18.93
C ALA A 347 1.51 -13.63 20.26
N VAL A 348 2.13 -13.21 21.37
CA VAL A 348 1.75 -13.64 22.73
C VAL A 348 1.69 -12.39 23.62
N GLY A 349 0.69 -12.31 24.47
CA GLY A 349 0.54 -11.23 25.45
C GLY A 349 -0.88 -10.68 25.53
N LEU A 350 -1.17 -9.96 26.62
CA LEU A 350 -2.47 -9.30 26.84
C LEU A 350 -2.73 -8.16 25.85
N ARG A 351 -1.65 -7.49 25.44
CA ARG A 351 -1.65 -6.46 24.40
C ARG A 351 -0.52 -6.76 23.42
N VAL A 352 -0.82 -6.71 22.14
CA VAL A 352 0.15 -6.91 21.06
C VAL A 352 -0.08 -5.88 19.97
N ASP A 353 1.01 -5.47 19.34
CA ASP A 353 0.97 -4.65 18.14
C ASP A 353 1.24 -5.54 16.92
N HIS A 354 0.56 -5.26 15.82
CA HIS A 354 0.76 -5.95 14.56
C HIS A 354 0.75 -4.96 13.40
N GLU A 355 1.69 -5.13 12.47
CA GLU A 355 1.86 -4.32 11.29
C GLU A 355 1.34 -5.06 10.06
N PHE A 356 0.26 -4.56 9.45
CA PHE A 356 -0.22 -5.11 8.18
C PHE A 356 0.56 -4.50 7.02
N LEU A 357 1.22 -5.37 6.26
CA LEU A 357 2.10 -4.98 5.15
C LEU A 357 1.34 -4.76 3.83
N THR A 358 0.11 -5.24 3.76
CA THR A 358 -0.76 -5.08 2.59
C THR A 358 -2.16 -4.68 3.04
N PRO A 359 -2.89 -3.93 2.21
CA PRO A 359 -4.33 -3.82 2.40
C PRO A 359 -5.01 -5.14 2.07
N GLY A 360 -6.17 -5.34 2.65
CA GLY A 360 -6.97 -6.55 2.42
C GLY A 360 -7.83 -6.92 3.61
N ASP A 361 -8.48 -8.07 3.48
CA ASP A 361 -9.34 -8.63 4.50
C ASP A 361 -8.53 -9.59 5.37
N TYR A 362 -8.53 -9.34 6.67
CA TYR A 362 -7.77 -10.14 7.62
C TYR A 362 -8.66 -10.72 8.69
N THR A 363 -8.30 -11.90 9.14
CA THR A 363 -8.89 -12.53 10.32
C THR A 363 -7.88 -12.48 11.46
N VAL A 364 -8.33 -12.03 12.62
CA VAL A 364 -7.56 -12.00 13.86
C VAL A 364 -8.25 -12.94 14.85
N LYS A 365 -7.51 -13.93 15.32
CA LYS A 365 -7.97 -14.89 16.34
C LYS A 365 -7.15 -14.68 17.60
N VAL A 366 -7.83 -14.54 18.73
CA VAL A 366 -7.22 -14.61 20.06
C VAL A 366 -7.64 -15.92 20.74
N ILE A 367 -6.70 -16.56 21.41
CA ILE A 367 -6.85 -17.78 22.18
C ILE A 367 -6.40 -17.47 23.59
N ILE A 368 -7.29 -17.68 24.56
CA ILE A 368 -7.07 -17.41 25.98
C ILE A 368 -7.21 -18.71 26.72
N ASN A 369 -6.14 -19.23 27.29
CA ASN A 369 -6.15 -20.45 28.08
C ASN A 369 -6.24 -20.12 29.57
N GLN A 370 -7.15 -20.75 30.26
CA GLN A 370 -7.29 -20.68 31.73
C GLN A 370 -7.50 -22.09 32.29
N GLY A 371 -6.46 -22.65 32.89
CA GLY A 371 -6.48 -24.08 33.25
C GLY A 371 -6.83 -24.94 32.03
N ASP A 372 -7.81 -25.83 32.18
CA ASP A 372 -8.25 -26.71 31.10
C ASP A 372 -9.24 -26.05 30.11
N HIS A 373 -9.57 -24.79 30.30
CA HIS A 373 -10.52 -24.08 29.43
C HIS A 373 -9.81 -23.21 28.39
N GLU A 374 -10.18 -23.39 27.12
CA GLU A 374 -9.78 -22.53 26.02
C GLU A 374 -10.93 -21.62 25.58
N PHE A 375 -10.70 -20.31 25.65
CA PHE A 375 -11.64 -19.31 25.17
C PHE A 375 -11.10 -18.66 23.88
N THR A 376 -11.93 -18.60 22.87
CA THR A 376 -11.53 -18.09 21.55
C THR A 376 -12.43 -16.95 21.10
N ALA A 377 -11.85 -15.90 20.55
CA ALA A 377 -12.57 -14.89 19.79
C ALA A 377 -11.91 -14.69 18.41
N VAL A 378 -12.77 -14.55 17.40
CA VAL A 378 -12.34 -14.34 16.01
C VAL A 378 -13.00 -13.06 15.48
N ARG A 379 -12.26 -12.22 14.78
CA ARG A 379 -12.76 -11.03 14.10
C ARG A 379 -12.19 -10.90 12.71
N ARG A 380 -13.03 -10.47 11.79
CA ARG A 380 -12.63 -10.04 10.46
C ARG A 380 -12.46 -8.53 10.50
N ILE A 381 -11.39 -8.05 9.88
CA ILE A 381 -11.07 -6.63 9.75
C ILE A 381 -10.62 -6.33 8.33
N VAL A 382 -11.01 -5.18 7.83
CA VAL A 382 -10.55 -4.67 6.53
C VAL A 382 -9.45 -3.64 6.77
N VAL A 383 -8.24 -3.95 6.33
CA VAL A 383 -7.10 -3.02 6.31
C VAL A 383 -7.10 -2.28 4.98
N LYS A 384 -7.26 -0.96 5.01
CA LYS A 384 -7.42 -0.13 3.82
C LYS A 384 -6.09 0.44 3.33
N THR A 385 -5.98 0.69 2.02
CA THR A 385 -4.76 1.22 1.37
C THR A 385 -4.43 2.66 1.75
N GLU A 386 -5.35 3.40 2.33
CA GLU A 386 -5.36 4.84 2.21
C GLU A 386 -5.02 5.55 3.49
N MET A 387 -4.12 6.46 3.31
CA MET A 387 -3.42 7.21 4.31
C MET A 387 -3.99 8.55 4.71
N TYR A 388 -4.66 9.22 3.80
CA TYR A 388 -5.21 10.56 4.08
C TYR A 388 -6.51 10.43 4.87
N SER A 389 -6.39 9.75 5.96
CA SER A 389 -7.55 9.11 6.53
C SER A 389 -7.99 9.65 7.83
N ARG A 390 -7.77 10.56 8.38
CA ARG A 390 -8.41 11.15 9.58
C ARG A 390 -7.65 12.39 10.01
N PHE A 391 -8.35 13.47 10.10
CA PHE A 391 -7.81 14.55 10.90
C PHE A 391 -8.27 14.35 12.37
N PRO A 392 -7.36 14.39 13.35
CA PRO A 392 -5.90 14.45 13.15
C PRO A 392 -5.36 13.18 12.48
N TYR A 393 -4.36 13.35 11.63
CA TYR A 393 -3.68 12.22 10.98
C TYR A 393 -3.22 11.22 12.03
N PRO A 394 -3.34 9.90 11.76
CA PRO A 394 -2.67 8.94 12.62
C PRO A 394 -1.18 9.31 12.68
N PRO A 395 -0.56 9.22 13.84
CA PRO A 395 0.85 9.54 13.95
C PRO A 395 1.65 8.70 12.96
N THR A 396 2.62 9.33 12.29
CA THR A 396 3.59 8.59 11.48
C THR A 396 4.37 7.67 12.40
N ASP A 397 4.37 6.37 12.09
CA ASP A 397 5.15 5.42 12.87
C ASP A 397 6.64 5.66 12.59
N PRO A 398 7.48 5.84 13.61
CA PRO A 398 8.91 5.87 13.41
C PRO A 398 9.39 4.57 12.74
N ALA A 399 10.19 4.68 11.68
CA ALA A 399 10.67 3.52 10.92
C ALA A 399 11.38 2.48 11.80
N ILE A 400 12.01 2.92 12.91
CA ILE A 400 12.66 2.01 13.87
C ILE A 400 11.65 1.09 14.56
N ASN A 401 10.44 1.57 14.87
CA ASN A 401 9.41 0.77 15.52
C ASN A 401 8.87 -0.28 14.56
N VAL A 402 8.58 0.13 13.33
CA VAL A 402 8.13 -0.78 12.26
C VAL A 402 9.21 -1.83 11.99
N ALA A 403 10.47 -1.42 11.79
CA ALA A 403 11.58 -2.34 11.56
C ALA A 403 11.73 -3.37 12.68
N ARG A 404 11.62 -2.94 13.95
CA ARG A 404 11.67 -3.83 15.12
C ARG A 404 10.52 -4.84 15.10
N LEU A 405 9.30 -4.38 14.84
CA LEU A 405 8.11 -5.22 14.84
C LEU A 405 8.18 -6.27 13.72
N ILE A 406 8.41 -5.85 12.47
CA ILE A 406 8.43 -6.77 11.34
C ILE A 406 9.69 -7.66 11.28
N SER A 407 10.76 -7.31 11.98
CA SER A 407 11.93 -8.18 12.13
C SER A 407 11.62 -9.47 12.89
N GLY A 408 10.57 -9.49 13.71
CA GLY A 408 10.08 -10.68 14.40
C GLY A 408 9.13 -11.55 13.55
N TYR A 409 8.82 -11.15 12.32
CA TYR A 409 7.87 -11.89 11.49
C TYR A 409 8.46 -13.20 10.93
N GLN A 410 7.61 -14.21 10.84
CA GLN A 410 7.94 -15.48 10.16
C GLN A 410 7.82 -15.28 8.65
N LEU A 411 8.93 -14.95 7.98
CA LEU A 411 8.96 -14.57 6.57
C LEU A 411 8.43 -15.66 5.63
N SER A 412 8.63 -16.94 5.97
CA SER A 412 8.13 -18.08 5.19
C SER A 412 6.60 -18.15 5.10
N ARG A 413 5.88 -17.41 5.94
CA ARG A 413 4.41 -17.36 5.97
C ARG A 413 3.85 -16.18 5.20
N LEU A 414 4.69 -15.20 4.85
CA LEU A 414 4.27 -14.02 4.12
C LEU A 414 4.11 -14.33 2.62
N SER A 415 3.14 -13.68 1.99
CA SER A 415 2.99 -13.72 0.54
C SER A 415 4.15 -13.01 -0.17
N ALA A 416 4.35 -13.32 -1.44
CA ALA A 416 5.37 -12.66 -2.26
C ALA A 416 5.19 -11.12 -2.28
N GLU A 417 3.95 -10.64 -2.31
CA GLU A 417 3.64 -9.21 -2.27
C GLU A 417 4.03 -8.58 -0.92
N GLN A 418 3.70 -9.23 0.18
CA GLN A 418 4.09 -8.76 1.52
C GLN A 418 5.60 -8.72 1.69
N LEU A 419 6.30 -9.77 1.22
CA LEU A 419 7.77 -9.81 1.21
C LEU A 419 8.36 -8.69 0.36
N TYR A 420 7.82 -8.46 -0.84
CA TYR A 420 8.26 -7.37 -1.72
C TYR A 420 8.08 -6.01 -1.05
N ARG A 421 6.96 -5.76 -0.40
CA ARG A 421 6.70 -4.51 0.32
C ARG A 421 7.64 -4.32 1.51
N GLY A 422 7.93 -5.38 2.26
CA GLY A 422 8.94 -5.36 3.31
C GLY A 422 10.33 -5.02 2.77
N VAL A 423 10.72 -5.61 1.63
CA VAL A 423 11.96 -5.23 0.93
C VAL A 423 11.96 -3.74 0.58
N ARG A 424 10.86 -3.20 0.04
CA ARG A 424 10.74 -1.77 -0.30
C ARG A 424 10.86 -0.87 0.93
N PHE A 425 10.30 -1.29 2.06
CA PHE A 425 10.43 -0.58 3.33
C PHE A 425 11.90 -0.51 3.76
N PHE A 426 12.61 -1.64 3.86
CA PHE A 426 14.01 -1.66 4.26
C PHE A 426 14.95 -0.98 3.25
N GLU A 427 14.59 -0.96 1.98
CA GLU A 427 15.30 -0.19 0.95
C GLU A 427 15.20 1.32 1.17
N HIS A 428 14.01 1.80 1.47
CA HIS A 428 13.76 3.23 1.67
C HIS A 428 14.37 3.71 2.99
N TYR A 429 14.21 2.94 4.04
CA TYR A 429 14.73 3.24 5.37
C TYR A 429 16.05 2.49 5.62
N SER A 430 17.05 2.70 4.74
CA SER A 430 18.32 1.95 4.67
C SER A 430 19.16 1.94 5.95
N ALA A 431 18.85 2.76 6.94
CA ALA A 431 19.52 2.79 8.24
C ALA A 431 19.23 1.56 9.11
N TYR A 432 18.23 0.76 8.77
CA TYR A 432 17.78 -0.38 9.58
C TYR A 432 18.27 -1.71 9.01
N ARG A 433 18.70 -2.61 9.91
CA ARG A 433 19.10 -3.98 9.55
C ARG A 433 17.87 -4.80 9.17
N GLY A 434 18.00 -5.67 8.16
CA GLY A 434 16.90 -6.55 7.72
C GLY A 434 16.80 -6.74 6.21
N LEU A 435 17.29 -5.80 5.42
CA LEU A 435 17.14 -5.82 3.96
C LEU A 435 17.57 -7.16 3.34
N ASN A 436 18.73 -7.67 3.70
CA ASN A 436 19.25 -8.91 3.12
C ASN A 436 18.35 -10.11 3.43
N HIS A 437 17.88 -10.20 4.67
CA HIS A 437 17.00 -11.29 5.11
C HIS A 437 15.66 -11.28 4.36
N TRP A 438 15.07 -10.10 4.23
CA TRP A 438 13.83 -9.91 3.49
C TRP A 438 14.01 -10.12 1.98
N ALA A 439 15.15 -9.69 1.41
CA ALA A 439 15.47 -9.88 0.01
C ALA A 439 15.62 -11.37 -0.36
N ILE A 440 16.26 -12.15 0.51
CA ILE A 440 16.40 -13.60 0.33
C ILE A 440 15.02 -14.28 0.44
N ALA A 441 14.22 -13.94 1.44
CA ALA A 441 12.86 -14.48 1.59
C ALA A 441 11.98 -14.16 0.38
N TRP A 442 12.04 -12.90 -0.11
CA TRP A 442 11.36 -12.51 -1.34
C TRP A 442 11.84 -13.30 -2.56
N ALA A 443 13.16 -13.49 -2.71
CA ALA A 443 13.71 -14.25 -3.83
C ALA A 443 13.26 -15.73 -3.84
N LEU A 444 13.06 -16.32 -2.67
CA LEU A 444 12.56 -17.69 -2.50
C LEU A 444 11.04 -17.82 -2.65
N SER A 445 10.30 -16.73 -2.61
CA SER A 445 8.84 -16.76 -2.71
C SER A 445 8.36 -17.18 -4.11
N THR A 446 7.22 -17.87 -4.17
CA THR A 446 6.65 -18.42 -5.42
C THR A 446 5.70 -17.47 -6.17
N GLY A 447 5.64 -16.20 -5.80
CA GLY A 447 4.76 -15.21 -6.43
C GLY A 447 5.03 -14.99 -7.91
N ARG A 448 3.97 -14.72 -8.67
CA ARG A 448 4.05 -14.39 -10.11
C ARG A 448 4.14 -12.87 -10.30
N GLU A 449 5.34 -12.36 -10.30
CA GLU A 449 5.59 -10.95 -10.59
C GLU A 449 6.02 -10.79 -12.06
N PRO A 450 5.78 -9.60 -12.69
CA PRO A 450 6.30 -9.33 -14.02
C PRO A 450 7.83 -9.47 -14.09
N ALA A 451 8.34 -10.24 -15.06
CA ALA A 451 9.78 -10.54 -15.16
C ALA A 451 10.67 -9.29 -15.15
N ARG A 452 10.21 -8.18 -15.80
CA ARG A 452 10.92 -6.90 -15.80
C ARG A 452 11.06 -6.32 -14.36
N GLN A 453 10.01 -6.43 -13.54
CA GLN A 453 10.03 -5.95 -12.16
C GLN A 453 10.94 -6.79 -11.28
N VAL A 454 10.92 -8.12 -11.47
CA VAL A 454 11.79 -9.06 -10.75
C VAL A 454 13.26 -8.73 -11.00
N ILE A 455 13.67 -8.60 -12.29
CA ILE A 455 15.05 -8.25 -12.65
C ILE A 455 15.44 -6.90 -12.05
N LYS A 456 14.62 -5.87 -12.27
CA LYS A 456 14.91 -4.51 -11.75
C LYS A 456 15.09 -4.51 -10.23
N THR A 457 14.28 -5.25 -9.50
CA THR A 457 14.36 -5.35 -8.05
C THR A 457 15.61 -6.13 -7.62
N ALA A 458 15.87 -7.29 -8.21
CA ALA A 458 17.06 -8.09 -7.91
C ALA A 458 18.35 -7.30 -8.15
N VAL A 459 18.48 -6.65 -9.29
CA VAL A 459 19.67 -5.83 -9.64
C VAL A 459 19.84 -4.67 -8.65
N ARG A 460 18.77 -3.96 -8.32
CA ARG A 460 18.83 -2.84 -7.37
C ARG A 460 19.25 -3.28 -5.97
N LEU A 461 18.72 -4.39 -5.48
CA LEU A 461 19.06 -4.95 -4.17
C LEU A 461 20.51 -5.45 -4.13
N ALA A 462 20.90 -6.21 -5.14
CA ALA A 462 22.25 -6.73 -5.24
C ALA A 462 23.30 -5.60 -5.32
N ARG A 463 23.05 -4.55 -6.09
CA ARG A 463 23.91 -3.36 -6.15
C ARG A 463 24.12 -2.71 -4.77
N ARG A 464 23.08 -2.64 -3.94
CA ARG A 464 23.21 -2.14 -2.54
C ARG A 464 24.07 -3.06 -1.67
N MET A 465 23.96 -4.37 -1.87
CA MET A 465 24.82 -5.34 -1.20
C MET A 465 26.28 -5.20 -1.66
N GLU A 466 26.50 -5.01 -2.97
CA GLU A 466 27.83 -4.78 -3.55
C GLU A 466 28.51 -3.52 -3.01
N ILE A 467 27.78 -2.40 -2.89
CA ILE A 467 28.28 -1.16 -2.25
C ILE A 467 28.77 -1.43 -0.81
N LYS A 468 28.08 -2.33 -0.09
CA LYS A 468 28.46 -2.77 1.25
C LYS A 468 29.49 -3.89 1.26
N ARG A 469 30.09 -4.21 0.11
CA ARG A 469 31.07 -5.30 -0.08
C ARG A 469 30.52 -6.70 0.24
N GLN A 470 29.21 -6.89 0.19
CA GLN A 470 28.54 -8.17 0.45
C GLN A 470 28.33 -8.95 -0.87
N TYR A 471 29.42 -9.17 -1.60
CA TYR A 471 29.38 -9.71 -2.98
C TYR A 471 28.76 -11.10 -3.07
N HIS A 472 29.12 -12.03 -2.18
CA HIS A 472 28.55 -13.37 -2.16
C HIS A 472 27.03 -13.35 -1.89
N GLN A 473 26.57 -12.42 -1.04
CA GLN A 473 25.12 -12.27 -0.77
C GLN A 473 24.40 -11.70 -1.98
N ALA A 474 25.01 -10.73 -2.67
CA ALA A 474 24.48 -10.16 -3.91
C ALA A 474 24.40 -11.22 -5.03
N ALA A 475 25.46 -12.00 -5.21
CA ALA A 475 25.50 -13.10 -6.17
C ALA A 475 24.44 -14.17 -5.84
N ASN A 476 24.33 -14.59 -4.58
CA ASN A 476 23.33 -15.56 -4.15
C ASN A 476 21.91 -15.06 -4.41
N LEU A 477 21.65 -13.77 -4.23
CA LEU A 477 20.34 -13.19 -4.55
C LEU A 477 19.97 -13.39 -6.02
N TYR A 478 20.90 -13.17 -6.95
CA TYR A 478 20.68 -13.44 -8.37
C TYR A 478 20.33 -14.92 -8.64
N LEU A 479 21.07 -15.84 -8.04
CA LEU A 479 20.80 -17.28 -8.16
C LEU A 479 19.40 -17.66 -7.65
N LEU A 480 19.04 -17.18 -6.47
CA LEU A 480 17.73 -17.48 -5.88
C LEU A 480 16.60 -16.96 -6.76
N VAL A 481 16.75 -15.76 -7.32
CA VAL A 481 15.74 -15.15 -8.19
C VAL A 481 15.59 -15.90 -9.50
N THR A 482 16.61 -16.61 -10.03
CA THR A 482 16.45 -17.45 -11.22
C THR A 482 15.51 -18.64 -11.01
N ARG A 483 15.22 -19.02 -9.75
CA ARG A 483 14.25 -20.07 -9.42
C ARG A 483 12.80 -19.62 -9.57
N LYS A 484 12.55 -18.29 -9.60
CA LYS A 484 11.19 -17.76 -9.84
C LYS A 484 10.66 -18.14 -11.23
N PRO A 485 9.33 -18.17 -11.44
CA PRO A 485 8.71 -18.50 -12.72
C PRO A 485 8.81 -17.32 -13.70
N ILE A 486 10.03 -16.95 -14.09
CA ILE A 486 10.35 -15.90 -15.05
C ILE A 486 10.87 -16.49 -16.37
N SER A 487 10.82 -15.70 -17.44
CA SER A 487 11.26 -16.15 -18.77
C SER A 487 12.75 -16.56 -18.81
N ARG A 488 13.12 -17.45 -19.73
CA ARG A 488 14.51 -17.85 -19.96
C ARG A 488 15.42 -16.66 -20.26
N MET A 489 14.92 -15.66 -21.00
CA MET A 489 15.61 -14.38 -21.24
C MET A 489 15.90 -13.63 -19.92
N ALA A 490 14.93 -13.56 -19.02
CA ALA A 490 15.11 -12.92 -17.72
C ALA A 490 16.15 -13.65 -16.86
N LYS A 491 16.10 -14.98 -16.85
CA LYS A 491 17.09 -15.84 -16.17
C LYS A 491 18.49 -15.63 -16.71
N ALA A 492 18.66 -15.58 -18.04
CA ALA A 492 19.96 -15.33 -18.68
C ALA A 492 20.55 -13.97 -18.27
N LYS A 493 19.74 -12.91 -18.22
CA LYS A 493 20.19 -11.59 -17.74
C LYS A 493 20.66 -11.63 -16.27
N LEU A 494 19.93 -12.30 -15.40
CA LEU A 494 20.32 -12.46 -14.00
C LEU A 494 21.63 -13.25 -13.86
N MET A 495 21.84 -14.27 -14.68
CA MET A 495 23.09 -15.02 -14.69
C MET A 495 24.28 -14.17 -15.19
N GLY A 496 24.04 -13.21 -16.10
CA GLY A 496 25.06 -12.22 -16.46
C GLY A 496 25.49 -11.36 -15.28
N HIS A 497 24.53 -10.88 -14.51
CA HIS A 497 24.84 -10.16 -13.26
C HIS A 497 25.55 -11.04 -12.23
N TYR A 498 25.11 -12.29 -12.06
CA TYR A 498 25.77 -13.26 -11.20
C TYR A 498 27.24 -13.47 -11.56
N ALA A 499 27.51 -13.66 -12.88
CA ALA A 499 28.85 -13.88 -13.40
C ALA A 499 29.83 -12.77 -13.02
N VAL A 500 29.40 -11.52 -13.19
CA VAL A 500 30.20 -10.34 -12.84
C VAL A 500 30.35 -10.23 -11.31
N THR A 501 29.27 -10.41 -10.58
CA THR A 501 29.28 -10.18 -9.13
C THR A 501 30.10 -11.24 -8.38
N GLU A 502 29.92 -12.53 -8.68
CA GLU A 502 30.66 -13.60 -8.02
C GLU A 502 32.08 -13.78 -8.61
N GLY A 503 32.18 -13.73 -9.94
CA GLY A 503 33.46 -13.95 -10.62
C GLY A 503 34.46 -12.83 -10.41
N ASP A 504 34.04 -11.58 -10.62
CA ASP A 504 34.94 -10.43 -10.55
C ASP A 504 35.03 -9.85 -9.15
N PHE A 505 33.88 -9.69 -8.45
CA PHE A 505 33.85 -8.98 -7.16
C PHE A 505 33.92 -9.92 -5.96
N GLY A 506 33.24 -11.08 -6.03
CA GLY A 506 33.22 -12.10 -4.98
C GLY A 506 34.52 -12.88 -4.86
N GLN A 507 35.35 -12.87 -5.91
CA GLN A 507 36.66 -13.52 -5.99
C GLN A 507 36.61 -15.06 -5.96
N ASP A 508 35.46 -15.63 -6.29
CA ASP A 508 35.28 -17.09 -6.45
C ASP A 508 34.91 -17.41 -7.92
N ALA A 509 35.85 -17.07 -8.80
CA ALA A 509 35.66 -17.19 -10.24
C ALA A 509 35.46 -18.65 -10.70
N GLY A 510 36.13 -19.62 -10.05
CA GLY A 510 35.95 -21.04 -10.34
C GLY A 510 34.53 -21.51 -10.06
N LYS A 511 33.99 -21.15 -8.92
CA LYS A 511 32.60 -21.42 -8.55
C LYS A 511 31.63 -20.72 -9.51
N ALA A 512 31.88 -19.45 -9.87
CA ALA A 512 31.03 -18.71 -10.80
C ALA A 512 30.94 -19.44 -12.15
N LEU A 513 32.06 -19.90 -12.69
CA LEU A 513 32.10 -20.66 -13.97
C LEU A 513 31.32 -21.97 -13.85
N THR A 514 31.60 -22.78 -12.83
CA THR A 514 30.91 -24.06 -12.61
C THR A 514 29.39 -23.89 -12.47
N VAL A 515 28.93 -22.89 -11.73
CA VAL A 515 27.49 -22.61 -11.54
C VAL A 515 26.83 -22.22 -12.85
N ILE A 516 27.48 -21.39 -13.67
CA ILE A 516 26.94 -20.95 -14.97
C ILE A 516 26.85 -22.08 -15.96
N GLU A 517 27.91 -22.89 -16.05
CA GLU A 517 27.92 -24.07 -16.90
C GLU A 517 26.81 -25.07 -16.56
N HIS A 518 26.67 -25.36 -15.26
CA HIS A 518 25.59 -26.21 -14.76
C HIS A 518 24.22 -25.65 -15.06
N TRP A 519 24.02 -24.37 -14.83
CA TRP A 519 22.77 -23.69 -15.12
C TRP A 519 22.42 -23.71 -16.62
N ARG A 520 23.40 -23.46 -17.51
CA ARG A 520 23.19 -23.54 -18.94
C ARG A 520 22.74 -24.93 -19.36
N LYS A 521 23.36 -25.99 -18.85
CA LYS A 521 22.97 -27.38 -19.10
C LYS A 521 21.52 -27.65 -18.68
N GLN A 522 21.12 -27.17 -17.49
CA GLN A 522 19.75 -27.34 -16.99
C GLN A 522 18.71 -26.58 -17.83
N MET A 523 19.06 -25.44 -18.39
CA MET A 523 18.11 -24.62 -19.17
C MET A 523 17.74 -25.26 -20.54
N GLY A 524 18.50 -26.21 -21.04
CA GLY A 524 18.25 -26.91 -22.30
C GLY A 524 18.17 -25.94 -23.50
N HIS A 525 17.20 -26.17 -24.38
CA HIS A 525 17.02 -25.30 -25.56
C HIS A 525 16.55 -23.90 -25.16
N MET A 526 17.34 -22.87 -25.45
CA MET A 526 17.05 -21.47 -25.20
C MET A 526 16.77 -20.71 -26.50
N PRO A 527 15.88 -19.70 -26.50
CA PRO A 527 15.77 -18.77 -27.61
C PRO A 527 17.15 -18.16 -27.98
N PRO A 528 17.45 -17.89 -29.25
CA PRO A 528 18.79 -17.42 -29.67
C PRO A 528 19.32 -16.22 -28.88
N ALA A 529 18.46 -15.23 -28.62
CA ALA A 529 18.84 -14.05 -27.80
C ALA A 529 19.15 -14.39 -26.34
N ALA A 530 18.47 -15.37 -25.76
CA ALA A 530 18.76 -15.81 -24.39
C ALA A 530 20.03 -16.65 -24.32
N ALA A 531 20.26 -17.53 -25.32
CA ALA A 531 21.47 -18.32 -25.48
C ALA A 531 22.71 -17.42 -25.61
N ARG A 532 22.60 -16.37 -26.41
CA ARG A 532 23.65 -15.35 -26.57
C ARG A 532 24.01 -14.70 -25.25
N ILE A 533 23.03 -14.21 -24.46
CA ILE A 533 23.28 -13.59 -23.16
C ILE A 533 23.88 -14.61 -22.18
N ALA A 534 23.42 -15.84 -22.18
CA ALA A 534 23.99 -16.91 -21.38
C ALA A 534 25.45 -17.21 -21.70
N ALA A 535 25.79 -17.22 -22.99
CA ALA A 535 27.19 -17.40 -23.46
C ALA A 535 28.08 -16.21 -23.04
N ILE A 536 27.56 -14.98 -23.08
CA ILE A 536 28.27 -13.80 -22.60
C ILE A 536 28.49 -13.90 -21.06
N ALA A 537 27.50 -14.36 -20.30
CA ALA A 537 27.65 -14.58 -18.84
C ALA A 537 28.77 -15.60 -18.53
N GLU A 538 28.82 -16.71 -19.30
CA GLU A 538 29.86 -17.72 -19.17
C GLU A 538 31.23 -17.19 -19.62
N CYS A 539 31.30 -16.35 -20.65
CA CYS A 539 32.53 -15.68 -21.10
C CYS A 539 33.11 -14.81 -19.96
N TYR A 540 32.29 -14.04 -19.27
CA TYR A 540 32.73 -13.27 -18.09
C TYR A 540 33.32 -14.17 -17.00
N ALA A 541 32.64 -15.24 -16.67
CA ALA A 541 33.12 -16.17 -15.65
C ALA A 541 34.42 -16.88 -16.08
N ALA A 542 34.54 -17.22 -17.35
CA ALA A 542 35.76 -17.83 -17.91
C ALA A 542 36.97 -16.87 -17.84
N VAL A 543 36.74 -15.57 -18.19
CA VAL A 543 37.81 -14.55 -18.07
C VAL A 543 38.20 -14.38 -16.59
N ALA A 544 37.25 -14.30 -15.69
CA ALA A 544 37.52 -14.17 -14.26
C ALA A 544 38.27 -15.38 -13.69
N ALA A 545 37.97 -16.61 -14.19
CA ALA A 545 38.65 -17.85 -13.82
C ALA A 545 40.03 -18.03 -14.50
N GLY A 546 40.40 -17.14 -15.41
CA GLY A 546 41.66 -17.24 -16.19
C GLY A 546 41.63 -18.31 -17.30
N ASN A 547 40.44 -18.76 -17.74
CA ASN A 547 40.25 -19.71 -18.83
C ASN A 547 40.10 -19.01 -20.17
N GLY A 548 41.24 -18.59 -20.76
CA GLY A 548 41.29 -17.84 -22.01
C GLY A 548 40.73 -18.56 -23.22
N PRO A 549 41.09 -19.85 -23.47
CA PRO A 549 40.55 -20.60 -24.58
C PRO A 549 39.02 -20.67 -24.60
N LEU A 550 38.40 -20.95 -23.45
CA LEU A 550 36.95 -20.97 -23.32
C LEU A 550 36.33 -19.57 -23.49
N ALA A 551 36.94 -18.54 -22.92
CA ALA A 551 36.48 -17.17 -23.06
C ALA A 551 36.46 -16.70 -24.52
N LYS A 552 37.54 -16.92 -25.26
CA LYS A 552 37.65 -16.59 -26.67
C LYS A 552 36.63 -17.35 -27.51
N LYS A 553 36.43 -18.66 -27.25
CA LYS A 553 35.40 -19.47 -27.93
C LYS A 553 33.98 -18.89 -27.69
N LEU A 554 33.65 -18.57 -26.46
CA LEU A 554 32.32 -18.03 -26.06
C LEU A 554 32.09 -16.64 -26.64
N ALA A 555 33.09 -15.77 -26.62
CA ALA A 555 33.00 -14.44 -27.23
C ALA A 555 32.65 -14.56 -28.72
N ARG A 556 33.35 -15.42 -29.49
CA ARG A 556 33.05 -15.69 -30.92
C ARG A 556 31.64 -16.25 -31.12
N GLN A 557 31.20 -17.19 -30.32
CA GLN A 557 29.84 -17.77 -30.38
C GLN A 557 28.75 -16.77 -30.06
N SER A 558 29.08 -15.72 -29.31
CA SER A 558 28.12 -14.70 -28.88
C SER A 558 28.00 -13.53 -29.87
N GLN A 559 28.84 -13.49 -30.92
CA GLN A 559 28.76 -12.47 -31.95
C GLN A 559 27.41 -12.55 -32.66
N GLY A 560 26.75 -11.39 -32.79
CA GLY A 560 25.59 -11.26 -33.68
C GLY A 560 26.00 -11.09 -35.12
N SER A 561 25.04 -10.98 -36.04
CA SER A 561 25.33 -10.60 -37.41
C SER A 561 26.09 -9.26 -37.44
N TYR A 562 27.29 -9.33 -37.91
CA TYR A 562 28.27 -8.28 -37.81
C TYR A 562 28.07 -7.21 -38.88
N SER A 563 27.84 -5.99 -38.51
CA SER A 563 28.19 -4.84 -39.34
C SER A 563 28.98 -3.86 -38.48
N ASP A 564 30.25 -3.65 -38.86
CA ASP A 564 31.07 -2.50 -38.50
C ASP A 564 32.01 -2.59 -37.26
N PHE A 565 33.10 -3.33 -37.41
CA PHE A 565 34.33 -3.15 -36.59
C PHE A 565 34.79 -1.68 -36.53
N LYS A 566 34.76 -0.98 -37.69
CA LYS A 566 35.16 0.43 -37.77
C LYS A 566 34.29 1.37 -36.89
N LYS A 567 33.01 1.06 -36.76
CA LYS A 567 32.12 1.86 -35.84
C LYS A 567 32.42 1.58 -34.38
N ALA A 568 32.84 0.36 -34.01
CA ALA A 568 33.18 0.02 -32.64
C ALA A 568 34.41 0.82 -32.15
N GLU A 569 35.47 0.86 -32.97
CA GLU A 569 36.69 1.62 -32.61
C GLU A 569 36.44 3.11 -32.43
N LEU A 570 35.67 3.74 -33.33
CA LEU A 570 35.30 5.14 -33.23
C LEU A 570 34.44 5.42 -31.98
N ARG A 571 33.57 4.50 -31.58
CA ARG A 571 32.70 4.60 -30.44
C ARG A 571 33.39 4.29 -29.10
N GLN A 572 34.53 3.57 -29.10
CA GLN A 572 35.29 3.30 -27.87
C GLN A 572 35.77 4.58 -27.18
N GLY A 573 36.30 5.54 -27.95
CA GLY A 573 36.73 6.82 -27.43
C GLY A 573 35.59 7.63 -26.81
N GLU A 574 34.40 7.57 -27.42
CA GLU A 574 33.19 8.20 -26.86
C GLU A 574 32.75 7.50 -25.58
N LEU A 575 32.74 6.16 -25.56
CA LEU A 575 32.41 5.41 -24.38
C LEU A 575 33.37 5.70 -23.23
N ALA A 576 34.68 5.77 -23.47
CA ALA A 576 35.68 6.10 -22.47
C ALA A 576 35.42 7.48 -21.84
N ARG A 577 35.19 8.50 -22.67
CA ARG A 577 34.86 9.85 -22.18
C ARG A 577 33.58 9.87 -21.35
N ASN A 578 32.53 9.18 -21.78
CA ASN A 578 31.29 9.09 -21.05
C ASN A 578 31.47 8.35 -19.71
N VAL A 579 32.26 7.27 -19.68
CA VAL A 579 32.60 6.53 -18.48
C VAL A 579 33.33 7.44 -17.49
N GLU A 580 34.33 8.17 -17.91
CA GLU A 580 35.10 9.13 -17.07
C GLU A 580 34.18 10.23 -16.52
N SER A 581 33.40 10.89 -17.37
CA SER A 581 32.46 11.92 -16.95
C SER A 581 31.45 11.44 -15.91
N TYR A 582 30.90 10.23 -16.07
CA TYR A 582 29.97 9.68 -15.10
C TYR A 582 30.66 9.17 -13.82
N ILE A 583 31.92 8.73 -13.89
CA ILE A 583 32.72 8.39 -12.70
C ILE A 583 32.96 9.66 -11.87
N ASP A 584 33.38 10.76 -12.50
CA ASP A 584 33.65 12.03 -11.85
C ASP A 584 32.41 12.61 -11.17
N SER A 585 31.25 12.42 -11.78
CA SER A 585 29.95 12.80 -11.20
C SER A 585 29.33 11.74 -10.27
N SER A 586 30.05 10.69 -9.94
CA SER A 586 29.62 9.58 -9.06
C SER A 586 28.36 8.82 -9.54
N HIS A 587 28.08 8.83 -10.84
CA HIS A 587 26.96 8.09 -11.44
C HIS A 587 27.35 6.64 -11.80
N PHE A 588 27.86 5.89 -10.84
CA PHE A 588 28.44 4.54 -11.01
C PHE A 588 27.47 3.52 -11.62
N ASP A 589 26.18 3.62 -11.31
CA ASP A 589 25.16 2.73 -11.90
C ASP A 589 25.00 2.98 -13.41
N THR A 590 25.10 4.23 -13.86
CA THR A 590 25.06 4.60 -15.28
C THR A 590 26.27 4.02 -16.03
N VAL A 591 27.46 4.12 -15.43
CA VAL A 591 28.69 3.54 -15.98
C VAL A 591 28.54 2.04 -16.16
N ARG A 592 28.08 1.35 -15.14
CA ARG A 592 27.86 -0.11 -15.16
C ARG A 592 26.88 -0.51 -16.26
N ASP A 593 25.78 0.22 -16.42
CA ASP A 593 24.80 -0.05 -17.45
C ASP A 593 25.31 0.24 -18.85
N LEU A 594 26.17 1.25 -19.04
CA LEU A 594 26.85 1.52 -20.30
C LEU A 594 27.79 0.39 -20.69
N LEU A 595 28.66 -0.05 -19.77
CA LEU A 595 29.60 -1.14 -19.98
C LEU A 595 28.88 -2.47 -20.26
N ASN A 596 27.82 -2.78 -19.50
CA ASN A 596 27.03 -3.99 -19.75
C ASN A 596 26.35 -3.96 -21.13
N ARG A 597 25.87 -2.82 -21.56
CA ARG A 597 25.26 -2.65 -22.87
C ARG A 597 26.29 -2.80 -23.99
N TRP A 598 27.49 -2.24 -23.80
CA TRP A 598 28.58 -2.39 -24.71
C TRP A 598 28.99 -3.86 -24.92
N ASP A 599 29.19 -4.61 -23.83
CA ASP A 599 29.57 -6.02 -23.90
C ASP A 599 28.48 -6.90 -24.55
N LEU A 600 27.21 -6.51 -24.42
CA LEU A 600 26.11 -7.19 -25.14
C LEU A 600 26.13 -6.87 -26.63
N GLU A 601 26.52 -5.67 -27.02
CA GLU A 601 26.64 -5.25 -28.40
C GLU A 601 27.93 -5.82 -29.06
N PHE A 602 29.05 -5.78 -28.32
CA PHE A 602 30.40 -6.18 -28.75
C PHE A 602 31.02 -7.20 -27.79
N PRO A 603 30.63 -8.48 -27.81
CA PRO A 603 31.14 -9.50 -26.92
C PRO A 603 32.65 -9.70 -26.94
N ASP A 604 33.31 -9.45 -28.06
CA ASP A 604 34.78 -9.51 -28.18
C ASP A 604 35.50 -8.52 -27.28
N ALA A 605 34.87 -7.38 -26.95
CA ALA A 605 35.45 -6.39 -26.06
C ALA A 605 35.76 -6.98 -24.64
N ILE A 606 35.07 -8.05 -24.24
CA ILE A 606 35.30 -8.75 -22.99
C ILE A 606 36.69 -9.40 -22.97
N VAL A 607 37.12 -9.97 -24.10
CA VAL A 607 38.44 -10.67 -24.26
C VAL A 607 39.51 -9.74 -24.81
N GLN A 608 39.17 -8.63 -25.44
CA GLN A 608 40.10 -7.62 -25.94
C GLN A 608 40.71 -6.76 -24.85
N GLY A 609 39.98 -6.52 -23.72
CA GLY A 609 40.48 -5.85 -22.55
C GLY A 609 40.02 -4.41 -22.35
N PHE A 610 39.46 -3.73 -23.34
CA PHE A 610 38.98 -2.36 -23.23
C PHE A 610 37.95 -2.19 -22.12
N THR A 611 36.85 -2.95 -22.18
CA THR A 611 35.81 -2.85 -21.17
C THR A 611 36.28 -3.36 -19.79
N ARG A 612 37.24 -4.28 -19.76
CA ARG A 612 37.87 -4.72 -18.51
C ARG A 612 38.60 -3.55 -17.82
N MET A 613 39.34 -2.78 -18.57
CA MET A 613 40.04 -1.60 -18.06
C MET A 613 39.07 -0.54 -17.51
N GLU A 614 37.99 -0.26 -18.25
CA GLU A 614 36.96 0.70 -17.81
C GLU A 614 36.21 0.19 -16.54
N ARG A 615 35.96 -1.11 -16.44
CA ARG A 615 35.40 -1.71 -15.21
C ARG A 615 36.36 -1.62 -14.02
N MET A 616 37.67 -1.75 -14.23
CA MET A 616 38.66 -1.54 -13.18
C MET A 616 38.68 -0.10 -12.69
N LYS A 617 38.56 0.90 -13.59
CA LYS A 617 38.43 2.33 -13.22
C LYS A 617 37.18 2.54 -12.37
N LEU A 618 36.03 1.98 -12.78
CA LEU A 618 34.80 2.05 -12.02
C LEU A 618 34.95 1.47 -10.61
N MET A 619 35.55 0.28 -10.49
CA MET A 619 35.77 -0.35 -9.17
C MET A 619 36.71 0.48 -8.29
N ALA A 620 37.74 1.05 -8.86
CA ALA A 620 38.67 1.92 -8.16
C ALA A 620 37.97 3.20 -7.66
N ALA A 621 37.14 3.84 -8.49
CA ALA A 621 36.36 5.01 -8.12
C ALA A 621 35.35 4.73 -7.02
N MET A 622 34.79 3.53 -6.96
CA MET A 622 33.92 3.05 -5.89
C MET A 622 34.68 2.70 -4.58
N GLY A 623 36.02 2.84 -4.54
CA GLY A 623 36.86 2.51 -3.41
C GLY A 623 37.22 1.02 -3.29
N HIS A 624 36.94 0.21 -4.33
CA HIS A 624 37.20 -1.23 -4.37
C HIS A 624 38.54 -1.57 -5.04
N LEU A 625 39.59 -0.90 -4.61
CA LEU A 625 40.94 -0.95 -5.23
C LEU A 625 41.50 -2.39 -5.36
N THR A 626 41.37 -3.19 -4.30
CA THR A 626 41.85 -4.58 -4.31
C THR A 626 41.12 -5.44 -5.34
N VAL A 627 39.80 -5.23 -5.47
CA VAL A 627 38.98 -5.91 -6.47
C VAL A 627 39.41 -5.51 -7.87
N ALA A 628 39.57 -4.19 -8.12
CA ALA A 628 40.03 -3.68 -9.40
C ALA A 628 41.39 -4.31 -9.82
N GLY A 629 42.35 -4.38 -8.88
CA GLY A 629 43.63 -5.01 -9.13
C GLY A 629 43.55 -6.51 -9.48
N ARG A 630 42.74 -7.27 -8.75
CA ARG A 630 42.52 -8.70 -9.01
C ARG A 630 41.80 -8.98 -10.34
N MET A 631 40.82 -8.15 -10.69
CA MET A 631 40.15 -8.22 -11.99
C MET A 631 41.16 -8.10 -13.15
N GLY A 632 42.12 -7.20 -13.05
CA GLY A 632 43.16 -7.01 -14.06
C GLY A 632 44.09 -8.22 -14.14
N MET A 633 44.57 -8.73 -13.01
CA MET A 633 45.44 -9.93 -12.96
C MET A 633 44.75 -11.16 -13.58
N ALA A 634 43.48 -11.41 -13.26
CA ALA A 634 42.70 -12.51 -13.81
C ALA A 634 42.51 -12.36 -15.33
N PHE A 635 42.27 -11.13 -15.79
CA PHE A 635 42.16 -10.86 -17.22
C PHE A 635 43.45 -11.18 -17.98
N VAL A 636 44.57 -10.69 -17.51
CA VAL A 636 45.85 -10.92 -18.21
C VAL A 636 46.25 -12.40 -18.19
N LYS A 637 45.87 -13.13 -17.15
CA LYS A 637 46.04 -14.60 -17.12
C LYS A 637 45.22 -15.28 -18.21
N ALA A 638 43.98 -14.81 -18.46
CA ALA A 638 43.10 -15.37 -19.50
C ALA A 638 43.48 -14.92 -20.93
N CYS A 639 43.85 -13.64 -21.06
CA CYS A 639 44.09 -13.00 -22.37
C CYS A 639 45.44 -12.25 -22.37
N PRO A 640 46.56 -12.98 -22.29
CA PRO A 640 47.89 -12.38 -22.23
C PRO A 640 48.29 -11.63 -23.49
N ASP A 641 47.72 -12.00 -24.64
CA ASP A 641 47.95 -11.41 -25.97
C ASP A 641 47.06 -10.18 -26.26
N SER A 642 46.30 -9.72 -25.26
CA SER A 642 45.50 -8.50 -25.41
C SER A 642 46.38 -7.27 -25.52
N PHE A 643 46.00 -6.33 -26.39
CA PHE A 643 46.64 -5.04 -26.55
C PHE A 643 46.73 -4.27 -25.26
N TYR A 644 45.68 -4.39 -24.39
CA TYR A 644 45.61 -3.67 -23.11
C TYR A 644 46.29 -4.41 -21.92
N ALA A 645 46.85 -5.61 -22.14
CA ALA A 645 47.34 -6.45 -21.05
C ALA A 645 48.44 -5.77 -20.21
N ALA A 646 49.40 -5.12 -20.87
CA ALA A 646 50.47 -4.40 -20.18
C ALA A 646 49.94 -3.23 -19.33
N GLU A 647 49.04 -2.41 -19.89
CA GLU A 647 48.39 -1.29 -19.17
C GLU A 647 47.56 -1.80 -18.01
N ILE A 648 46.80 -2.88 -18.17
CA ILE A 648 45.97 -3.50 -17.13
C ILE A 648 46.86 -3.98 -15.98
N LEU A 649 48.01 -4.60 -16.21
CA LEU A 649 48.95 -4.99 -15.14
C LEU A 649 49.54 -3.78 -14.41
N HIS A 650 49.89 -2.74 -15.14
CA HIS A 650 50.38 -1.50 -14.56
C HIS A 650 49.34 -0.87 -13.63
N ARG A 651 48.09 -0.75 -14.08
CA ARG A 651 46.96 -0.23 -13.28
C ARG A 651 46.71 -1.15 -12.08
N SER A 652 46.75 -2.48 -12.27
CA SER A 652 46.59 -3.45 -11.17
C SER A 652 47.67 -3.23 -10.07
N SER A 653 48.93 -3.06 -10.45
CA SER A 653 50.01 -2.74 -9.49
C SER A 653 49.73 -1.44 -8.72
N LYS A 654 49.32 -0.36 -9.43
CA LYS A 654 48.92 0.92 -8.80
C LYS A 654 47.79 0.75 -7.79
N TYR A 655 46.74 0.06 -8.18
CA TYR A 655 45.58 -0.16 -7.30
C TYR A 655 45.92 -0.99 -6.06
N PHE A 656 46.73 -2.05 -6.21
CA PHE A 656 47.22 -2.81 -5.07
C PHE A 656 48.11 -2.00 -4.14
N LYS A 657 48.98 -1.14 -4.70
CA LYS A 657 49.84 -0.24 -3.93
C LYS A 657 49.00 0.73 -3.11
N SER A 658 48.01 1.37 -3.75
CA SER A 658 47.09 2.29 -3.08
C SER A 658 46.20 1.60 -2.06
N ALA A 659 45.90 0.30 -2.21
CA ALA A 659 45.16 -0.50 -1.25
C ALA A 659 46.03 -1.07 -0.11
N GLY A 660 47.34 -0.80 -0.10
CA GLY A 660 48.27 -1.31 0.89
C GLY A 660 48.77 -2.75 0.69
N HIS A 661 48.41 -3.39 -0.43
CA HIS A 661 48.80 -4.79 -0.74
C HIS A 661 50.12 -4.86 -1.51
N ARG A 662 51.24 -4.59 -0.83
CA ARG A 662 52.60 -4.53 -1.44
C ARG A 662 52.97 -5.77 -2.22
N THR A 663 52.75 -6.97 -1.66
CA THR A 663 53.08 -8.24 -2.31
C THR A 663 52.35 -8.43 -3.64
N LEU A 664 51.05 -8.13 -3.70
CA LEU A 664 50.26 -8.20 -4.93
C LEU A 664 50.67 -7.14 -5.96
N ALA A 665 51.06 -5.96 -5.49
CA ALA A 665 51.60 -4.91 -6.35
C ALA A 665 52.92 -5.32 -6.99
N MET A 666 53.82 -5.89 -6.21
CA MET A 666 55.12 -6.44 -6.70
C MET A 666 54.89 -7.59 -7.70
N LEU A 667 53.94 -8.51 -7.40
CA LEU A 667 53.60 -9.61 -8.30
C LEU A 667 53.10 -9.10 -9.67
N ALA A 668 52.16 -8.13 -9.65
CA ALA A 668 51.65 -7.53 -10.89
C ALA A 668 52.79 -6.84 -11.69
N GLN A 669 53.70 -6.17 -11.01
CA GLN A 669 54.84 -5.52 -11.65
C GLN A 669 55.86 -6.51 -12.19
N ALA A 670 56.14 -7.61 -11.48
CA ALA A 670 56.98 -8.68 -11.97
C ALA A 670 56.41 -9.34 -13.22
N MET A 671 55.11 -9.61 -13.23
CA MET A 671 54.41 -10.11 -14.43
C MET A 671 54.46 -9.14 -15.61
N LEU A 672 54.33 -7.85 -15.35
CA LEU A 672 54.44 -6.81 -16.41
C LEU A 672 55.87 -6.82 -17.02
N LYS A 673 56.92 -6.76 -16.19
CA LYS A 673 58.29 -6.77 -16.68
C LYS A 673 58.69 -8.07 -17.39
N LYS A 674 58.17 -9.21 -16.89
CA LYS A 674 58.50 -10.52 -17.48
C LYS A 674 57.80 -10.73 -18.83
N ASN A 675 56.50 -10.42 -18.94
CA ASN A 675 55.70 -10.79 -20.07
C ASN A 675 55.58 -9.67 -21.13
N TYR A 676 55.90 -8.43 -20.75
CA TYR A 676 55.77 -7.25 -21.63
C TYR A 676 56.94 -6.29 -21.48
N PRO A 677 58.22 -6.77 -21.62
CA PRO A 677 59.42 -5.96 -21.37
C PRO A 677 59.52 -4.70 -22.25
N GLU A 678 59.00 -4.79 -23.50
CA GLU A 678 59.02 -3.69 -24.47
C GLU A 678 57.90 -2.64 -24.26
N SER A 679 57.03 -2.90 -23.29
CA SER A 679 55.89 -1.96 -23.04
C SER A 679 56.42 -0.71 -22.31
N PRO A 680 55.93 0.51 -22.67
CA PRO A 680 56.23 1.74 -21.96
C PRO A 680 55.90 1.65 -20.46
N TYR A 681 54.88 0.87 -20.12
CA TYR A 681 54.48 0.64 -18.72
C TYR A 681 55.50 -0.19 -17.92
N ALA A 682 56.30 -1.02 -18.58
CA ALA A 682 57.35 -1.83 -17.97
C ALA A 682 58.67 -1.05 -17.77
N GLN A 683 58.88 -0.06 -18.65
CA GLN A 683 60.10 0.77 -18.67
C GLN A 683 60.04 1.96 -17.68
N GLY A 684 58.92 2.20 -17.04
CA GLY A 684 58.81 3.24 -16.00
C GLY A 684 58.47 4.64 -16.51
N HIS A 685 57.98 4.71 -17.76
CA HIS A 685 57.45 6.01 -18.33
C HIS A 685 56.00 6.23 -17.97
#